data_4da1d8bbf9c230213ff9c906f8e56280
#
_entry.id   4da1d8bbf9c230213ff9c906f8e56280
#
_cell.length_a   1.000
_cell.length_b   1.000
_cell.length_c   1.000
_cell.angle_alpha   90.00
_cell.angle_beta   90.00
_cell.angle_gamma   90.00
#
_symmetry.space_group_name_H-M   'P 1'
#
loop_
_entity.id
_entity.type
_entity.pdbx_description
1 polymer ?
#
loop_
_entity_poly.entity_id
_entity_poly.type
_entity_poly.pdbx_seq_one_letter_code
_entity_poly.pdbx_strand_id
1 'polypeptide(L)'
;MSWKEIIKKCLNVASAPIRRNANFFVFMYLLGMISSIVTTPAKGTLYDNLFLELFVDLYVVCAVIAIFPKKVRWGLRAVLYLILYSTAAADTYCYVNFGSTLNPSMLMLVGETNSSEASSFLSALISAEVLFSSVGWILLLALIQILIAIFRKQLIKLYVFIITVLELASVKKRLMAIPRMTAAMPASFGILCLIIFIIGCCTSWHNKTAYHKLMNGRTIGEVEHILTEKDHAVLYLPVYRLQFSIYANQLAAHQITQLIHAAHEVKVDSCSYRSPNIVLIIGESFGRHHSQQYGYFMDTTPQQVALEKSRKLTKFTDVVTCWNLTSFVFKNMLSTHVVGEKGEWCDYPLFPEVFRKAGYNVTFITNEFLPQAKEAVYDFSGGFFLNNPELSKLQFDHRNTQLHDLDDGLLKDYDDSLKNFQKEHNLTIFHLMGQHVNYKQRYRTKQARFWASSYEDKRPELTNAQRKMLSHYDNATLYNDSIVAQIVKRFQKQDAIVIYLPDHGEECYEENRGFICRNHSAEIDWPLAHYEFEIPFWIYCSPKYIRNHRDIYRQIRKAKDKRFMTDALPHLLLYLAGIETPTYKEEYNILSLKYDEMRPRILKNSADYDKLRDAHLEKIKKEESKKVIKKERRN
;
A
#
# COMPACT_ATOMS: atom_id res chain seq x y z
N MET A 1 -22.58 56.90 -1.50
CA MET A 1 -21.55 56.21 -0.68
C MET A 1 -20.21 56.48 -1.34
N SER A 2 -19.25 57.08 -0.56
CA SER A 2 -17.94 57.37 -1.15
C SER A 2 -17.14 56.08 -1.41
N TRP A 3 -16.20 56.09 -2.35
CA TRP A 3 -15.30 54.94 -2.60
C TRP A 3 -14.59 54.46 -1.32
N LYS A 4 -14.21 55.41 -0.43
CA LYS A 4 -13.60 55.08 0.89
C LYS A 4 -14.55 54.29 1.80
N GLU A 5 -15.84 54.61 1.80
CA GLU A 5 -16.85 53.88 2.59
C GLU A 5 -17.11 52.50 2.02
N ILE A 6 -17.13 52.34 0.68
CA ILE A 6 -17.27 51.05 0.02
C ILE A 6 -16.08 50.14 0.40
N ILE A 7 -14.85 50.61 0.21
CA ILE A 7 -13.62 49.86 0.55
C ILE A 7 -13.65 49.47 2.03
N LYS A 8 -13.95 50.38 2.94
CA LYS A 8 -14.03 50.10 4.39
C LYS A 8 -15.10 49.03 4.70
N LYS A 9 -16.22 49.03 3.98
CA LYS A 9 -17.28 48.03 4.12
C LYS A 9 -16.81 46.66 3.61
N CYS A 10 -16.17 46.60 2.46
CA CYS A 10 -15.60 45.36 1.92
C CYS A 10 -14.54 44.74 2.85
N LEU A 11 -13.62 45.57 3.39
CA LEU A 11 -12.58 45.11 4.33
C LEU A 11 -13.15 44.60 5.65
N ASN A 12 -14.25 45.24 6.12
CA ASN A 12 -14.99 44.76 7.29
C ASN A 12 -15.67 43.41 7.03
N VAL A 13 -16.16 43.18 5.84
CA VAL A 13 -16.73 41.87 5.41
C VAL A 13 -15.61 40.83 5.35
N ALA A 14 -14.48 41.12 4.75
CA ALA A 14 -13.33 40.23 4.68
C ALA A 14 -12.77 39.78 6.03
N SER A 15 -12.79 40.67 7.06
CA SER A 15 -12.36 40.29 8.40
C SER A 15 -13.47 39.63 9.25
N ALA A 16 -14.74 39.71 8.85
CA ALA A 16 -15.87 39.22 9.64
C ALA A 16 -15.83 37.70 9.97
N PRO A 17 -15.39 36.79 9.09
CA PRO A 17 -15.25 35.36 9.40
C PRO A 17 -14.43 35.14 10.68
N ILE A 18 -13.21 35.69 10.74
CA ILE A 18 -12.29 35.54 11.86
C ILE A 18 -12.82 36.31 13.09
N ARG A 19 -13.24 37.56 12.93
CA ARG A 19 -13.74 38.36 14.08
C ARG A 19 -14.93 37.75 14.81
N ARG A 20 -15.87 37.18 14.07
CA ARG A 20 -17.07 36.54 14.63
C ARG A 20 -16.77 35.18 15.26
N ASN A 21 -15.64 34.55 14.92
CA ASN A 21 -15.24 33.20 15.33
C ASN A 21 -13.80 33.18 15.89
N ALA A 22 -13.26 34.27 16.45
CA ALA A 22 -11.85 34.41 16.77
C ALA A 22 -11.28 33.26 17.63
N ASN A 23 -11.97 32.90 18.72
CA ASN A 23 -11.53 31.79 19.58
C ASN A 23 -11.52 30.46 18.80
N PHE A 24 -12.54 30.21 17.97
CA PHE A 24 -12.60 29.01 17.13
C PHE A 24 -11.43 28.99 16.17
N PHE A 25 -11.20 30.08 15.45
CA PHE A 25 -10.10 30.18 14.48
C PHE A 25 -8.74 29.92 15.15
N VAL A 26 -8.44 30.62 16.25
CA VAL A 26 -7.13 30.51 16.92
C VAL A 26 -6.89 29.08 17.44
N PHE A 27 -7.86 28.50 18.17
CA PHE A 27 -7.68 27.17 18.74
C PHE A 27 -7.62 26.08 17.71
N MET A 28 -8.42 26.16 16.64
CA MET A 28 -8.37 25.17 15.56
C MET A 28 -7.12 25.33 14.70
N TYR A 29 -6.61 26.55 14.56
CA TYR A 29 -5.32 26.79 13.91
C TYR A 29 -4.16 26.17 14.70
N LEU A 30 -4.13 26.37 16.02
CA LEU A 30 -3.16 25.71 16.90
C LEU A 30 -3.32 24.19 16.88
N LEU A 31 -4.54 23.67 16.90
CA LEU A 31 -4.82 22.25 16.82
C LEU A 31 -4.26 21.62 15.54
N GLY A 32 -4.53 22.25 14.38
CA GLY A 32 -4.01 21.79 13.09
C GLY A 32 -2.49 21.80 13.03
N MET A 33 -1.85 22.87 13.54
CA MET A 33 -0.40 22.96 13.64
C MET A 33 0.18 21.86 14.55
N ILE A 34 -0.31 21.71 15.77
CA ILE A 34 0.18 20.72 16.73
C ILE A 34 0.00 19.33 16.16
N SER A 35 -1.19 19.00 15.64
CA SER A 35 -1.46 17.69 15.04
C SER A 35 -0.49 17.36 13.91
N SER A 36 -0.24 18.31 13.00
CA SER A 36 0.69 18.10 11.89
C SER A 36 2.14 17.92 12.37
N ILE A 37 2.58 18.73 13.35
CA ILE A 37 3.95 18.63 13.90
C ILE A 37 4.17 17.30 14.61
N VAL A 38 3.26 16.90 15.49
CA VAL A 38 3.44 15.69 16.31
C VAL A 38 3.27 14.39 15.53
N THR A 39 2.62 14.42 14.37
CA THR A 39 2.47 13.26 13.47
C THR A 39 3.46 13.27 12.31
N THR A 40 4.38 14.23 12.23
CA THR A 40 5.46 14.21 11.26
C THR A 40 6.62 13.37 11.80
N PRO A 41 7.13 12.36 11.05
CA PRO A 41 8.29 11.55 11.45
C PRO A 41 9.51 12.42 11.74
N ALA A 42 10.38 11.99 12.66
CA ALA A 42 11.58 12.74 13.07
C ALA A 42 12.56 13.07 11.92
N LYS A 43 12.55 12.27 10.84
CA LYS A 43 13.33 12.49 9.60
C LYS A 43 12.47 13.05 8.46
N GLY A 44 11.17 13.24 8.67
CA GLY A 44 10.26 13.78 7.68
C GLY A 44 10.27 15.31 7.66
N THR A 45 9.85 15.89 6.55
CA THR A 45 9.63 17.33 6.41
C THR A 45 8.17 17.65 6.68
N LEU A 46 7.95 18.76 7.38
CA LEU A 46 6.61 19.29 7.55
C LEU A 46 6.07 19.74 6.19
N TYR A 47 4.76 19.62 5.98
CA TYR A 47 4.13 20.09 4.75
C TYR A 47 4.40 21.59 4.51
N ASP A 48 5.00 21.95 3.40
CA ASP A 48 5.50 23.30 3.11
C ASP A 48 4.42 24.38 3.18
N ASN A 49 3.21 24.08 2.72
CA ASN A 49 2.10 25.01 2.67
C ASN A 49 1.17 24.94 3.90
N LEU A 50 1.55 24.20 4.95
CA LEU A 50 0.74 23.95 6.15
C LEU A 50 0.08 25.22 6.68
N PHE A 51 0.87 26.28 6.91
CA PHE A 51 0.36 27.51 7.55
C PHE A 51 -0.66 28.25 6.68
N LEU A 52 -0.40 28.35 5.39
CA LEU A 52 -1.25 29.09 4.46
C LEU A 52 -2.52 28.29 4.12
N GLU A 53 -2.38 27.01 3.87
CA GLU A 53 -3.53 26.14 3.55
C GLU A 53 -4.47 26.00 4.76
N LEU A 54 -3.92 25.79 5.95
CA LEU A 54 -4.70 25.76 7.19
C LEU A 54 -5.45 27.07 7.45
N PHE A 55 -4.82 28.22 7.13
CA PHE A 55 -5.50 29.51 7.21
C PHE A 55 -6.69 29.57 6.26
N VAL A 56 -6.53 29.15 5.00
CA VAL A 56 -7.61 29.13 4.00
C VAL A 56 -8.76 28.24 4.47
N ASP A 57 -8.46 27.03 4.91
CA ASP A 57 -9.46 26.06 5.36
C ASP A 57 -10.29 26.62 6.53
N LEU A 58 -9.61 27.12 7.55
CA LEU A 58 -10.29 27.69 8.71
C LEU A 58 -11.01 29.01 8.40
N TYR A 59 -10.48 29.81 7.48
CA TYR A 59 -11.16 31.02 7.03
C TYR A 59 -12.49 30.68 6.34
N VAL A 60 -12.49 29.69 5.45
CA VAL A 60 -13.70 29.21 4.77
C VAL A 60 -14.71 28.65 5.78
N VAL A 61 -14.26 27.78 6.70
CA VAL A 61 -15.13 27.25 7.77
C VAL A 61 -15.72 28.39 8.61
N CYS A 62 -14.91 29.37 9.02
CA CYS A 62 -15.36 30.54 9.75
C CYS A 62 -16.32 31.42 8.94
N ALA A 63 -16.13 31.54 7.63
CA ALA A 63 -17.04 32.27 6.74
C ALA A 63 -18.42 31.60 6.67
N VAL A 64 -18.46 30.28 6.51
CA VAL A 64 -19.70 29.50 6.54
C VAL A 64 -20.41 29.66 7.90
N ILE A 65 -19.69 29.47 9.02
CA ILE A 65 -20.26 29.65 10.35
C ILE A 65 -20.79 31.07 10.53
N ALA A 66 -20.11 32.10 10.01
CA ALA A 66 -20.47 33.50 10.17
C ALA A 66 -21.81 33.89 9.50
N ILE A 67 -22.31 33.11 8.55
CA ILE A 67 -23.59 33.31 7.87
C ILE A 67 -24.77 33.11 8.85
N PHE A 68 -24.62 32.16 9.79
CA PHE A 68 -25.70 31.75 10.69
C PHE A 68 -25.94 32.73 11.86
N PRO A 69 -27.15 32.76 12.47
CA PRO A 69 -27.46 33.50 13.68
C PRO A 69 -26.62 33.07 14.87
N LYS A 70 -26.42 33.96 15.84
CA LYS A 70 -25.51 33.74 17.00
C LYS A 70 -25.76 32.43 17.77
N LYS A 71 -27.01 32.03 17.97
CA LYS A 71 -27.36 30.77 18.66
C LYS A 71 -26.91 29.54 17.85
N VAL A 72 -27.17 29.52 16.54
CA VAL A 72 -26.78 28.44 15.66
C VAL A 72 -25.25 28.35 15.53
N ARG A 73 -24.55 29.48 15.42
CA ARG A 73 -23.07 29.53 15.43
C ARG A 73 -22.46 28.88 16.65
N TRP A 74 -23.07 29.04 17.81
CA TRP A 74 -22.58 28.42 19.04
C TRP A 74 -22.68 26.89 18.94
N GLY A 75 -23.83 26.36 18.53
CA GLY A 75 -24.02 24.92 18.32
C GLY A 75 -23.08 24.34 17.29
N LEU A 76 -22.96 24.98 16.12
CA LEU A 76 -22.05 24.54 15.05
C LEU A 76 -20.59 24.47 15.54
N ARG A 77 -20.12 25.49 16.26
CA ARG A 77 -18.75 25.46 16.81
C ARG A 77 -18.57 24.38 17.86
N ALA A 78 -19.57 24.12 18.71
CA ALA A 78 -19.48 23.04 19.69
C ALA A 78 -19.33 21.66 19.02
N VAL A 79 -20.12 21.40 17.98
CA VAL A 79 -20.02 20.16 17.19
C VAL A 79 -18.66 20.06 16.49
N LEU A 80 -18.20 21.14 15.85
CA LEU A 80 -16.89 21.15 15.19
C LEU A 80 -15.74 20.98 16.16
N TYR A 81 -15.78 21.59 17.36
CA TYR A 81 -14.79 21.34 18.40
C TYR A 81 -14.73 19.85 18.78
N LEU A 82 -15.89 19.23 19.00
CA LEU A 82 -15.96 17.82 19.35
C LEU A 82 -15.31 16.95 18.25
N ILE A 83 -15.72 17.17 17.00
CA ILE A 83 -15.20 16.39 15.86
C ILE A 83 -13.69 16.59 15.70
N LEU A 84 -13.22 17.85 15.64
CA LEU A 84 -11.83 18.13 15.33
C LEU A 84 -10.87 17.69 16.45
N TYR A 85 -11.23 17.88 17.73
CA TYR A 85 -10.41 17.39 18.84
C TYR A 85 -10.40 15.88 18.94
N SER A 86 -11.56 15.22 18.81
CA SER A 86 -11.64 13.76 18.85
C SER A 86 -10.85 13.11 17.72
N THR A 87 -10.97 13.66 16.51
CA THR A 87 -10.22 13.17 15.35
C THR A 87 -8.72 13.40 15.52
N ALA A 88 -8.29 14.57 16.01
CA ALA A 88 -6.88 14.85 16.24
C ALA A 88 -6.28 13.96 17.34
N ALA A 89 -7.02 13.71 18.42
CA ALA A 89 -6.60 12.82 19.49
C ALA A 89 -6.47 11.37 19.00
N ALA A 90 -7.46 10.87 18.25
CA ALA A 90 -7.43 9.52 17.67
C ALA A 90 -6.27 9.36 16.66
N ASP A 91 -6.09 10.32 15.77
CA ASP A 91 -5.02 10.31 14.76
C ASP A 91 -3.63 10.31 15.40
N THR A 92 -3.41 11.18 16.41
CA THR A 92 -2.15 11.25 17.14
C THR A 92 -1.91 10.00 17.98
N TYR A 93 -2.97 9.43 18.57
CA TYR A 93 -2.90 8.16 19.29
C TYR A 93 -2.47 7.00 18.37
N CYS A 94 -3.07 6.89 17.19
CA CYS A 94 -2.67 5.90 16.19
C CYS A 94 -1.20 6.05 15.81
N TYR A 95 -0.74 7.29 15.59
CA TYR A 95 0.64 7.55 15.25
C TYR A 95 1.62 7.16 16.38
N VAL A 96 1.30 7.47 17.63
CA VAL A 96 2.17 7.15 18.78
C VAL A 96 2.27 5.64 19.02
N ASN A 97 1.15 4.92 18.91
CA ASN A 97 1.10 3.50 19.29
C ASN A 97 1.37 2.54 18.12
N PHE A 98 1.04 2.94 16.89
CA PHE A 98 1.14 2.07 15.71
C PHE A 98 2.10 2.61 14.64
N GLY A 99 2.74 3.76 14.88
CA GLY A 99 3.65 4.39 13.91
C GLY A 99 2.98 4.94 12.64
N SER A 100 1.65 4.91 12.58
CA SER A 100 0.85 5.37 11.44
C SER A 100 -0.30 6.26 11.89
N THR A 101 -0.53 7.34 11.16
CA THR A 101 -1.72 8.20 11.33
C THR A 101 -3.00 7.46 10.95
N LEU A 102 -4.16 8.05 11.20
CA LEU A 102 -5.46 7.54 10.77
C LEU A 102 -5.42 7.18 9.28
N ASN A 103 -5.74 5.93 9.00
CA ASN A 103 -5.81 5.37 7.65
C ASN A 103 -7.03 4.42 7.54
N PRO A 104 -7.39 3.96 6.34
CA PRO A 104 -8.53 3.08 6.15
C PRO A 104 -8.49 1.80 7.01
N SER A 105 -7.32 1.19 7.16
CA SER A 105 -7.14 -0.02 7.98
C SER A 105 -7.45 0.20 9.45
N MET A 106 -6.99 1.32 10.01
CA MET A 106 -7.26 1.68 11.41
C MET A 106 -8.75 1.92 11.64
N LEU A 107 -9.44 2.54 10.68
CA LEU A 107 -10.87 2.79 10.79
C LEU A 107 -11.69 1.49 10.73
N MET A 108 -11.26 0.52 9.92
CA MET A 108 -11.91 -0.78 9.84
C MET A 108 -11.77 -1.56 11.15
N LEU A 109 -10.58 -1.57 11.76
CA LEU A 109 -10.36 -2.18 13.08
C LEU A 109 -11.29 -1.60 14.15
N VAL A 110 -11.51 -0.28 14.13
CA VAL A 110 -12.48 0.38 15.05
C VAL A 110 -13.89 -0.09 14.77
N GLY A 111 -14.28 -0.31 13.53
CA GLY A 111 -15.61 -0.83 13.15
C GLY A 111 -15.88 -2.28 13.59
N GLU A 112 -14.84 -3.10 13.71
CA GLU A 112 -14.92 -4.49 14.17
C GLU A 112 -14.84 -4.63 15.70
N THR A 113 -14.51 -3.54 16.41
CA THR A 113 -14.32 -3.51 17.86
C THR A 113 -15.66 -3.61 18.59
N ASN A 114 -15.80 -4.56 19.50
CA ASN A 114 -16.98 -4.69 20.34
C ASN A 114 -16.99 -3.66 21.50
N SER A 115 -18.13 -3.51 22.19
CA SER A 115 -18.31 -2.51 23.26
C SER A 115 -17.32 -2.65 24.43
N SER A 116 -16.86 -3.86 24.74
CA SER A 116 -15.89 -4.11 25.82
C SER A 116 -14.48 -3.71 25.39
N GLU A 117 -14.10 -3.97 24.15
CA GLU A 117 -12.83 -3.53 23.56
C GLU A 117 -12.82 -2.01 23.37
N ALA A 118 -13.93 -1.40 22.92
CA ALA A 118 -14.09 0.03 22.84
C ALA A 118 -13.91 0.71 24.21
N SER A 119 -14.45 0.12 25.28
CA SER A 119 -14.26 0.59 26.65
C SER A 119 -12.81 0.46 27.12
N SER A 120 -12.16 -0.66 26.79
CA SER A 120 -10.73 -0.88 27.05
C SER A 120 -9.85 0.12 26.31
N PHE A 121 -10.17 0.41 25.05
CA PHE A 121 -9.50 1.42 24.23
C PHE A 121 -9.66 2.84 24.81
N LEU A 122 -10.88 3.22 25.22
CA LEU A 122 -11.16 4.50 25.89
C LEU A 122 -10.40 4.63 27.21
N SER A 123 -10.33 3.56 28.01
CA SER A 123 -9.56 3.57 29.26
C SER A 123 -8.05 3.66 29.01
N ALA A 124 -7.55 3.07 27.94
CA ALA A 124 -6.15 3.19 27.52
C ALA A 124 -5.80 4.64 27.06
N LEU A 125 -6.73 5.35 26.44
CA LEU A 125 -6.55 6.77 26.08
C LEU A 125 -6.33 7.68 27.29
N ILE A 126 -6.77 7.29 28.49
CA ILE A 126 -6.66 8.08 29.72
C ILE A 126 -5.48 7.60 30.58
N SER A 127 -4.68 6.66 30.10
CA SER A 127 -3.48 6.18 30.81
C SER A 127 -2.43 7.31 30.95
N ALA A 128 -1.63 7.24 32.02
CA ALA A 128 -0.55 8.22 32.24
C ALA A 128 0.43 8.25 31.04
N GLU A 129 0.72 7.11 30.43
CA GLU A 129 1.62 6.99 29.28
C GLU A 129 1.10 7.80 28.08
N VAL A 130 -0.20 7.75 27.79
CA VAL A 130 -0.82 8.52 26.72
C VAL A 130 -0.89 10.00 27.04
N LEU A 131 -1.20 10.37 28.29
CA LEU A 131 -1.24 11.77 28.73
C LEU A 131 0.12 12.46 28.64
N PHE A 132 1.22 11.72 28.83
CA PHE A 132 2.59 12.24 28.68
C PHE A 132 3.18 12.03 27.28
N SER A 133 2.42 11.48 26.34
CA SER A 133 2.79 11.35 24.92
C SER A 133 2.42 12.60 24.11
N SER A 134 2.60 12.54 22.80
CA SER A 134 2.16 13.59 21.87
C SER A 134 0.65 13.86 21.93
N VAL A 135 -0.18 12.88 22.32
CA VAL A 135 -1.63 13.05 22.55
C VAL A 135 -1.89 14.08 23.67
N GLY A 136 -1.04 14.11 24.67
CA GLY A 136 -1.14 15.07 25.78
C GLY A 136 -1.15 16.53 25.34
N TRP A 137 -0.44 16.89 24.27
CA TRP A 137 -0.48 18.25 23.72
C TRP A 137 -1.86 18.63 23.17
N ILE A 138 -2.55 17.68 22.53
CA ILE A 138 -3.92 17.88 22.02
C ILE A 138 -4.89 18.06 23.19
N LEU A 139 -4.78 17.18 24.20
CA LEU A 139 -5.63 17.25 25.40
C LEU A 139 -5.36 18.53 26.22
N LEU A 140 -4.10 18.92 26.35
CA LEU A 140 -3.72 20.16 27.02
C LEU A 140 -4.30 21.39 26.30
N LEU A 141 -4.23 21.44 24.97
CA LEU A 141 -4.83 22.53 24.21
C LEU A 141 -6.35 22.61 24.43
N ALA A 142 -7.04 21.45 24.43
CA ALA A 142 -8.47 21.36 24.72
C ALA A 142 -8.79 21.86 26.15
N LEU A 143 -8.00 21.43 27.15
CA LEU A 143 -8.13 21.86 28.53
C LEU A 143 -7.95 23.36 28.67
N ILE A 144 -6.90 23.95 28.09
CA ILE A 144 -6.65 25.38 28.08
C ILE A 144 -7.84 26.12 27.47
N GLN A 145 -8.39 25.64 26.35
CA GLN A 145 -9.56 26.27 25.74
C GLN A 145 -10.79 26.24 26.65
N ILE A 146 -11.05 25.10 27.31
CA ILE A 146 -12.16 24.95 28.25
C ILE A 146 -11.97 25.92 29.46
N LEU A 147 -10.78 25.97 30.04
CA LEU A 147 -10.46 26.85 31.14
C LEU A 147 -10.65 28.32 30.77
N ILE A 148 -10.18 28.74 29.58
CA ILE A 148 -10.40 30.11 29.09
C ILE A 148 -11.90 30.39 28.90
N ALA A 149 -12.67 29.43 28.43
CA ALA A 149 -14.12 29.61 28.27
C ALA A 149 -14.83 29.76 29.62
N ILE A 150 -14.49 28.93 30.62
CA ILE A 150 -15.06 28.97 31.98
C ILE A 150 -14.64 30.24 32.72
N PHE A 151 -13.35 30.53 32.75
CA PHE A 151 -12.77 31.63 33.56
C PHE A 151 -12.65 32.95 32.80
N ARG A 152 -13.29 33.08 31.65
CA ARG A 152 -13.20 34.28 30.79
C ARG A 152 -13.42 35.60 31.54
N LYS A 153 -14.43 35.64 32.41
CA LYS A 153 -14.75 36.84 33.17
C LYS A 153 -13.65 37.20 34.20
N GLN A 154 -13.12 36.18 34.86
CA GLN A 154 -12.04 36.30 35.86
C GLN A 154 -10.74 36.72 35.18
N LEU A 155 -10.40 36.10 34.04
CA LEU A 155 -9.21 36.44 33.25
C LEU A 155 -9.24 37.89 32.75
N ILE A 156 -10.40 38.38 32.33
CA ILE A 156 -10.56 39.79 31.94
C ILE A 156 -10.36 40.72 33.16
N LYS A 157 -10.91 40.38 34.34
CA LYS A 157 -10.70 41.15 35.56
C LYS A 157 -9.22 41.16 35.97
N LEU A 158 -8.56 39.98 35.94
CA LEU A 158 -7.13 39.86 36.23
C LEU A 158 -6.28 40.69 35.26
N TYR A 159 -6.57 40.64 33.99
CA TYR A 159 -5.91 41.42 32.95
C TYR A 159 -6.01 42.92 33.22
N VAL A 160 -7.23 43.40 33.52
CA VAL A 160 -7.46 44.82 33.87
C VAL A 160 -6.71 45.19 35.14
N PHE A 161 -6.71 44.32 36.17
CA PHE A 161 -6.00 44.52 37.43
C PHE A 161 -4.48 44.65 37.22
N ILE A 162 -3.87 43.70 36.49
CA ILE A 162 -2.43 43.69 36.17
C ILE A 162 -2.03 44.99 35.45
N ILE A 163 -2.80 45.42 34.45
CA ILE A 163 -2.54 46.68 33.74
C ILE A 163 -2.66 47.88 34.64
N THR A 164 -3.57 47.85 35.62
CA THR A 164 -3.78 48.96 36.55
C THR A 164 -2.65 49.03 37.57
N VAL A 165 -2.16 47.90 38.07
CA VAL A 165 -1.06 47.81 39.06
C VAL A 165 0.30 48.18 38.44
N LEU A 166 0.54 47.87 37.18
CA LEU A 166 1.82 48.14 36.54
C LEU A 166 2.06 49.61 36.15
N GLU A 167 1.14 50.57 36.48
CA GLU A 167 1.21 52.04 36.26
C GLU A 167 1.81 52.49 34.90
N LEU A 168 1.84 51.60 33.92
CA LEU A 168 2.36 51.89 32.59
C LEU A 168 1.30 52.63 31.76
N ALA A 169 1.12 53.92 31.99
CA ALA A 169 0.08 54.73 31.33
C ALA A 169 0.12 54.67 29.80
N SER A 170 1.30 54.59 29.20
CA SER A 170 1.48 54.43 27.74
C SER A 170 1.17 53.01 27.25
N VAL A 171 1.54 51.97 28.01
CA VAL A 171 1.25 50.57 27.74
C VAL A 171 -0.21 50.26 28.07
N LYS A 172 -0.77 50.85 29.16
CA LYS A 172 -2.18 50.78 29.53
C LYS A 172 -3.09 51.24 28.38
N LYS A 173 -2.78 52.36 27.74
CA LYS A 173 -3.55 52.85 26.59
C LYS A 173 -3.48 51.93 25.37
N ARG A 174 -2.31 51.33 25.11
CA ARG A 174 -2.12 50.34 24.02
C ARG A 174 -2.78 49.00 24.33
N LEU A 175 -2.60 48.45 25.54
CA LEU A 175 -3.16 47.14 25.93
C LEU A 175 -4.67 47.20 26.17
N MET A 176 -5.24 48.29 26.69
CA MET A 176 -6.70 48.47 26.76
C MET A 176 -7.35 48.67 25.39
N ALA A 177 -6.58 48.99 24.36
CA ALA A 177 -7.06 49.01 22.97
C ALA A 177 -7.24 47.62 22.39
N ILE A 178 -6.57 46.58 22.91
CA ILE A 178 -6.64 45.18 22.38
C ILE A 178 -8.07 44.61 22.45
N PRO A 179 -8.83 44.68 23.58
CA PRO A 179 -10.23 44.23 23.59
C PRO A 179 -11.15 45.08 22.68
N ARG A 180 -10.83 46.36 22.48
CA ARG A 180 -11.54 47.25 21.54
C ARG A 180 -11.11 47.00 20.09
N MET A 181 -9.88 46.55 19.87
CA MET A 181 -9.42 46.12 18.54
C MET A 181 -10.22 44.91 18.00
N THR A 182 -10.62 43.96 18.86
CA THR A 182 -11.47 42.84 18.47
C THR A 182 -12.89 43.27 18.08
N ALA A 183 -13.37 44.42 18.60
CA ALA A 183 -14.68 44.98 18.26
C ALA A 183 -14.65 45.93 17.06
N ALA A 184 -13.51 46.61 16.82
CA ALA A 184 -13.30 47.57 15.74
C ALA A 184 -11.91 47.29 15.09
N MET A 185 -11.75 46.12 14.49
CA MET A 185 -10.50 45.82 13.77
C MET A 185 -10.30 46.84 12.66
N PRO A 186 -9.10 47.46 12.54
CA PRO A 186 -8.80 48.40 11.49
C PRO A 186 -9.01 47.75 10.09
N ALA A 187 -9.29 48.55 9.10
CA ALA A 187 -9.36 48.09 7.71
C ALA A 187 -8.09 47.33 7.26
N SER A 188 -6.94 47.70 7.85
CA SER A 188 -5.65 47.00 7.67
C SER A 188 -5.72 45.52 8.01
N PHE A 189 -6.49 45.10 9.02
CA PHE A 189 -6.66 43.67 9.32
C PHE A 189 -7.49 42.95 8.23
N GLY A 190 -8.49 43.63 7.67
CA GLY A 190 -9.24 43.09 6.54
C GLY A 190 -8.38 42.90 5.29
N ILE A 191 -7.48 43.85 5.04
CA ILE A 191 -6.50 43.75 3.95
C ILE A 191 -5.57 42.58 4.20
N LEU A 192 -5.02 42.43 5.39
CA LEU A 192 -4.13 41.33 5.76
C LEU A 192 -4.81 39.96 5.56
N CYS A 193 -6.05 39.82 6.08
CA CYS A 193 -6.82 38.58 5.88
C CYS A 193 -7.02 38.26 4.40
N LEU A 194 -7.30 39.25 3.57
CA LEU A 194 -7.52 39.07 2.14
C LEU A 194 -6.23 38.67 1.42
N ILE A 195 -5.11 39.33 1.75
CA ILE A 195 -3.80 39.01 1.18
C ILE A 195 -3.41 37.58 1.53
N ILE A 196 -3.46 37.18 2.81
CA ILE A 196 -3.12 35.83 3.25
C ILE A 196 -4.05 34.81 2.59
N PHE A 197 -5.34 35.12 2.48
CA PHE A 197 -6.31 34.24 1.83
C PHE A 197 -6.00 34.03 0.35
N ILE A 198 -5.70 35.09 -0.40
CA ILE A 198 -5.36 34.99 -1.82
C ILE A 198 -4.06 34.20 -2.02
N ILE A 199 -3.01 34.55 -1.25
CA ILE A 199 -1.72 33.82 -1.33
C ILE A 199 -1.96 32.34 -0.96
N GLY A 200 -2.69 32.08 0.12
CA GLY A 200 -3.01 30.73 0.55
C GLY A 200 -3.81 29.95 -0.49
N CYS A 201 -4.79 30.55 -1.15
CA CYS A 201 -5.50 29.92 -2.26
C CYS A 201 -4.57 29.58 -3.43
N CYS A 202 -3.65 30.46 -3.80
CA CYS A 202 -2.70 30.22 -4.87
C CYS A 202 -1.73 29.08 -4.53
N THR A 203 -1.19 29.05 -3.30
CA THR A 203 -0.20 28.05 -2.87
C THR A 203 -0.85 26.69 -2.58
N SER A 204 -2.09 26.66 -2.09
CA SER A 204 -2.82 25.42 -1.79
C SER A 204 -3.60 24.84 -2.97
N TRP A 205 -3.70 25.57 -4.09
CA TRP A 205 -4.51 25.14 -5.24
C TRP A 205 -4.14 23.74 -5.73
N HIS A 206 -2.85 23.48 -5.84
CA HIS A 206 -2.34 22.19 -6.27
C HIS A 206 -2.81 21.05 -5.35
N ASN A 207 -2.59 21.18 -4.04
CA ASN A 207 -3.02 20.16 -3.07
C ASN A 207 -4.55 19.99 -3.03
N LYS A 208 -5.33 21.08 -3.16
CA LYS A 208 -6.80 21.01 -3.21
C LYS A 208 -7.30 20.28 -4.46
N THR A 209 -6.68 20.52 -5.62
CA THR A 209 -7.01 19.79 -6.84
C THR A 209 -6.62 18.33 -6.77
N ALA A 210 -5.46 18.00 -6.19
CA ALA A 210 -5.03 16.63 -5.92
C ALA A 210 -5.98 15.92 -4.94
N TYR A 211 -6.39 16.61 -3.86
CA TYR A 211 -7.38 16.08 -2.92
C TYR A 211 -8.74 15.83 -3.59
N HIS A 212 -9.20 16.76 -4.41
CA HIS A 212 -10.43 16.58 -5.17
C HIS A 212 -10.33 15.36 -6.12
N LYS A 213 -9.18 15.20 -6.82
CA LYS A 213 -8.93 14.03 -7.69
C LYS A 213 -8.99 12.73 -6.86
N LEU A 214 -8.32 12.70 -5.70
CA LEU A 214 -8.30 11.56 -4.80
C LEU A 214 -9.70 11.16 -4.31
N MET A 215 -10.52 12.13 -3.92
CA MET A 215 -11.88 11.92 -3.40
C MET A 215 -12.94 11.66 -4.46
N ASN A 216 -12.58 11.67 -5.75
CA ASN A 216 -13.46 11.34 -6.88
C ASN A 216 -13.07 10.04 -7.59
N GLY A 217 -12.06 9.33 -7.12
CA GLY A 217 -11.72 7.99 -7.62
C GLY A 217 -12.89 7.04 -7.43
N ARG A 218 -13.31 6.36 -8.50
CA ARG A 218 -14.53 5.52 -8.49
C ARG A 218 -14.28 4.15 -7.90
N THR A 219 -13.05 3.67 -7.97
CA THR A 219 -12.64 2.36 -7.49
C THR A 219 -11.47 2.51 -6.52
N ILE A 220 -11.28 1.52 -5.65
CA ILE A 220 -10.13 1.54 -4.73
C ILE A 220 -8.81 1.46 -5.51
N GLY A 221 -8.74 0.71 -6.59
CA GLY A 221 -7.56 0.63 -7.46
C GLY A 221 -7.18 1.99 -8.08
N GLU A 222 -8.18 2.77 -8.51
CA GLU A 222 -7.96 4.13 -9.01
C GLU A 222 -7.44 5.07 -7.91
N VAL A 223 -8.01 4.99 -6.70
CA VAL A 223 -7.56 5.74 -5.52
C VAL A 223 -6.12 5.38 -5.13
N GLU A 224 -5.82 4.09 -5.07
CA GLU A 224 -4.49 3.57 -4.78
C GLU A 224 -3.47 4.04 -5.82
N HIS A 225 -3.84 4.03 -7.10
CA HIS A 225 -2.99 4.56 -8.17
C HIS A 225 -2.68 6.05 -7.98
N ILE A 226 -3.72 6.88 -7.74
CA ILE A 226 -3.58 8.32 -7.50
C ILE A 226 -2.61 8.60 -6.34
N LEU A 227 -2.61 7.80 -5.29
CA LEU A 227 -1.73 7.97 -4.13
C LEU A 227 -0.26 7.62 -4.41
N THR A 228 0.02 6.88 -5.48
CA THR A 228 1.38 6.60 -5.93
C THR A 228 1.92 7.65 -6.92
N GLU A 229 1.08 8.59 -7.37
CA GLU A 229 1.53 9.70 -8.22
C GLU A 229 2.46 10.65 -7.44
N LYS A 230 3.43 11.25 -8.13
CA LYS A 230 4.36 12.20 -7.54
C LYS A 230 3.66 13.39 -6.86
N ASP A 231 2.59 13.85 -7.48
CA ASP A 231 1.82 15.03 -7.07
C ASP A 231 0.52 14.64 -6.33
N HIS A 232 0.54 13.54 -5.59
CA HIS A 232 -0.61 13.11 -4.81
C HIS A 232 -0.97 14.08 -3.69
N ALA A 233 -2.23 14.01 -3.23
CA ALA A 233 -2.71 14.88 -2.17
C ALA A 233 -2.00 14.65 -0.84
N VAL A 234 -1.54 15.73 -0.23
CA VAL A 234 -1.02 15.70 1.15
C VAL A 234 -2.19 15.82 2.13
N LEU A 235 -2.49 14.73 2.83
CA LEU A 235 -3.55 14.68 3.86
C LEU A 235 -3.01 15.21 5.19
N TYR A 236 -2.67 16.50 5.25
CA TYR A 236 -1.93 17.10 6.35
C TYR A 236 -2.73 17.27 7.65
N LEU A 237 -4.07 17.23 7.59
CA LEU A 237 -4.93 17.33 8.76
C LEU A 237 -5.60 15.99 9.12
N PRO A 238 -5.78 15.71 10.43
CA PRO A 238 -6.52 14.53 10.89
C PRO A 238 -7.90 14.37 10.25
N VAL A 239 -8.62 15.47 10.05
CA VAL A 239 -9.96 15.45 9.45
C VAL A 239 -9.93 15.00 7.97
N TYR A 240 -8.90 15.36 7.22
CA TYR A 240 -8.75 14.88 5.84
C TYR A 240 -8.40 13.39 5.80
N ARG A 241 -7.55 12.93 6.71
CA ARG A 241 -7.22 11.51 6.87
C ARG A 241 -8.45 10.69 7.26
N LEU A 242 -9.27 11.18 8.18
CA LEU A 242 -10.54 10.53 8.55
C LEU A 242 -11.51 10.46 7.35
N GLN A 243 -11.71 11.59 6.65
CA GLN A 243 -12.61 11.66 5.50
C GLN A 243 -12.16 10.69 4.40
N PHE A 244 -10.88 10.68 4.08
CA PHE A 244 -10.29 9.75 3.13
C PHE A 244 -10.45 8.29 3.58
N SER A 245 -10.20 7.99 4.86
CA SER A 245 -10.34 6.62 5.40
C SER A 245 -11.77 6.09 5.31
N ILE A 246 -12.78 6.94 5.59
CA ILE A 246 -14.19 6.58 5.42
C ILE A 246 -14.48 6.27 3.94
N TYR A 247 -14.02 7.13 3.04
CA TYR A 247 -14.25 6.99 1.60
C TYR A 247 -13.60 5.72 1.03
N ALA A 248 -12.33 5.48 1.35
CA ALA A 248 -11.61 4.29 0.90
C ALA A 248 -12.24 2.99 1.44
N ASN A 249 -12.70 2.98 2.70
CA ASN A 249 -13.41 1.82 3.25
C ASN A 249 -14.75 1.54 2.54
N GLN A 250 -15.48 2.58 2.12
CA GLN A 250 -16.71 2.37 1.33
C GLN A 250 -16.39 1.72 -0.02
N LEU A 251 -15.32 2.15 -0.68
CA LEU A 251 -14.87 1.55 -1.95
C LEU A 251 -14.39 0.10 -1.75
N ALA A 252 -13.63 -0.18 -0.68
CA ALA A 252 -13.17 -1.52 -0.36
C ALA A 252 -14.33 -2.48 -0.05
N ALA A 253 -15.31 -2.03 0.74
CA ALA A 253 -16.50 -2.82 1.03
C ALA A 253 -17.29 -3.16 -0.24
N HIS A 254 -17.35 -2.24 -1.20
CA HIS A 254 -17.97 -2.49 -2.51
C HIS A 254 -17.25 -3.60 -3.28
N GLN A 255 -15.90 -3.59 -3.33
CA GLN A 255 -15.12 -4.66 -3.97
C GLN A 255 -15.38 -6.03 -3.33
N ILE A 256 -15.41 -6.12 -2.00
CA ILE A 256 -15.71 -7.36 -1.28
C ILE A 256 -17.10 -7.89 -1.67
N THR A 257 -18.10 -7.02 -1.73
CA THR A 257 -19.46 -7.39 -2.15
C THR A 257 -19.48 -7.92 -3.58
N GLN A 258 -18.76 -7.27 -4.51
CA GLN A 258 -18.64 -7.73 -5.90
C GLN A 258 -17.95 -9.09 -5.99
N LEU A 259 -16.85 -9.30 -5.25
CA LEU A 259 -16.16 -10.60 -5.21
C LEU A 259 -17.06 -11.73 -4.68
N ILE A 260 -17.81 -11.47 -3.60
CA ILE A 260 -18.77 -12.45 -3.07
C ILE A 260 -19.83 -12.79 -4.13
N HIS A 261 -20.34 -11.78 -4.83
CA HIS A 261 -21.30 -11.97 -5.92
C HIS A 261 -20.67 -12.80 -7.05
N ALA A 262 -19.47 -12.42 -7.51
CA ALA A 262 -18.76 -13.15 -8.58
C ALA A 262 -18.48 -14.62 -8.18
N ALA A 263 -18.13 -14.88 -6.90
CA ALA A 263 -17.90 -16.22 -6.39
C ALA A 263 -19.18 -17.09 -6.39
N HIS A 264 -20.34 -16.51 -6.09
CA HIS A 264 -21.63 -17.22 -6.16
C HIS A 264 -22.07 -17.49 -7.61
N GLU A 265 -21.75 -16.63 -8.54
CA GLU A 265 -22.09 -16.74 -9.98
C GLU A 265 -21.14 -17.60 -10.79
N VAL A 266 -20.10 -18.20 -10.16
CA VAL A 266 -19.14 -19.08 -10.84
C VAL A 266 -19.86 -20.20 -11.59
N LYS A 267 -19.56 -20.31 -12.89
CA LYS A 267 -20.03 -21.38 -13.77
C LYS A 267 -18.86 -22.23 -14.23
N VAL A 268 -19.02 -23.54 -14.14
CA VAL A 268 -18.09 -24.52 -14.68
C VAL A 268 -18.88 -25.41 -15.62
N ASP A 269 -18.48 -25.44 -16.89
CA ASP A 269 -19.17 -26.21 -17.91
C ASP A 269 -18.75 -27.69 -17.86
N SER A 270 -17.45 -27.93 -17.68
CA SER A 270 -16.88 -29.26 -17.52
C SER A 270 -15.51 -29.24 -16.83
N CYS A 271 -15.08 -30.40 -16.31
CA CYS A 271 -13.72 -30.60 -15.80
C CYS A 271 -13.20 -32.00 -16.16
N SER A 272 -12.08 -32.05 -16.87
CA SER A 272 -11.43 -33.30 -17.23
C SER A 272 -10.40 -33.79 -16.23
N TYR A 273 -10.14 -33.04 -15.18
CA TYR A 273 -9.12 -33.30 -14.14
C TYR A 273 -7.74 -33.67 -14.74
N ARG A 274 -7.35 -32.93 -15.78
CA ARG A 274 -6.15 -33.19 -16.57
C ARG A 274 -4.88 -33.31 -15.74
N SER A 275 -4.76 -32.53 -14.65
CA SER A 275 -3.66 -32.67 -13.71
C SER A 275 -4.22 -32.95 -12.31
N PRO A 276 -4.02 -34.16 -11.77
CA PRO A 276 -4.61 -34.54 -10.48
C PRO A 276 -4.13 -33.68 -9.30
N ASN A 277 -2.83 -33.35 -9.29
CA ASN A 277 -2.25 -32.51 -8.23
C ASN A 277 -1.53 -31.32 -8.86
N ILE A 278 -2.12 -30.16 -8.66
CA ILE A 278 -1.53 -28.87 -9.04
C ILE A 278 -1.04 -28.18 -7.77
N VAL A 279 0.23 -27.83 -7.73
CA VAL A 279 0.86 -27.11 -6.62
C VAL A 279 1.31 -25.76 -7.14
N LEU A 280 0.84 -24.68 -6.52
CA LEU A 280 1.27 -23.32 -6.78
C LEU A 280 2.09 -22.82 -5.60
N ILE A 281 3.32 -22.41 -5.84
CA ILE A 281 4.17 -21.77 -4.83
C ILE A 281 4.30 -20.30 -5.22
N ILE A 282 3.77 -19.43 -4.37
CA ILE A 282 3.89 -17.99 -4.51
C ILE A 282 4.97 -17.53 -3.54
N GLY A 283 6.11 -17.06 -4.06
CA GLY A 283 7.17 -16.42 -3.31
C GLY A 283 6.85 -14.93 -3.08
N GLU A 284 7.71 -14.27 -2.33
CA GLU A 284 7.57 -12.86 -1.95
C GLU A 284 8.86 -12.10 -2.24
N SER A 285 8.75 -10.92 -2.89
CA SER A 285 9.85 -9.96 -3.08
C SER A 285 11.12 -10.54 -3.73
N PHE A 286 10.97 -11.38 -4.77
CA PHE A 286 12.12 -12.05 -5.40
C PHE A 286 12.31 -11.68 -6.87
N GLY A 287 13.24 -10.76 -7.14
CA GLY A 287 13.64 -10.37 -8.48
C GLY A 287 14.48 -11.45 -9.19
N ARG A 288 14.25 -11.62 -10.49
CA ARG A 288 15.00 -12.54 -11.36
C ARG A 288 16.51 -12.28 -11.31
N HIS A 289 16.91 -11.04 -11.12
CA HIS A 289 18.30 -10.58 -11.14
C HIS A 289 19.13 -11.04 -9.94
N HIS A 290 18.48 -11.50 -8.87
CA HIS A 290 19.10 -12.11 -7.69
C HIS A 290 18.99 -13.65 -7.66
N SER A 291 18.55 -14.25 -8.75
CA SER A 291 18.48 -15.70 -8.89
C SER A 291 19.70 -16.26 -9.62
N GLN A 292 20.46 -17.14 -8.96
CA GLN A 292 21.55 -17.90 -9.60
C GLN A 292 21.04 -18.67 -10.85
N GLN A 293 19.82 -19.19 -10.80
CA GLN A 293 19.19 -19.90 -11.91
C GLN A 293 19.06 -19.01 -13.16
N TYR A 294 18.99 -17.68 -12.98
CA TYR A 294 18.91 -16.69 -14.07
C TYR A 294 20.22 -15.94 -14.31
N GLY A 295 21.33 -16.41 -13.72
CA GLY A 295 22.66 -15.89 -14.01
C GLY A 295 23.22 -14.91 -12.97
N TYR A 296 22.58 -14.77 -11.82
CA TYR A 296 23.16 -14.00 -10.73
C TYR A 296 24.50 -14.59 -10.26
N PHE A 297 25.44 -13.75 -9.90
CA PHE A 297 26.81 -14.15 -9.60
C PHE A 297 27.01 -14.84 -8.24
N MET A 298 25.99 -14.80 -7.36
CA MET A 298 26.00 -15.51 -6.07
C MET A 298 25.16 -16.78 -6.14
N ASP A 299 25.55 -17.82 -5.40
CA ASP A 299 24.86 -19.12 -5.36
C ASP A 299 23.59 -19.06 -4.49
N THR A 300 22.63 -18.22 -4.89
CA THR A 300 21.39 -17.94 -4.15
C THR A 300 20.31 -18.99 -4.34
N THR A 301 20.30 -19.73 -5.47
CA THR A 301 19.26 -20.73 -5.79
C THR A 301 19.82 -22.07 -6.25
N PRO A 302 20.75 -22.71 -5.50
CA PRO A 302 21.43 -23.95 -5.93
C PRO A 302 20.49 -25.15 -6.09
N GLN A 303 19.40 -25.23 -5.30
CA GLN A 303 18.43 -26.33 -5.42
C GLN A 303 17.60 -26.20 -6.70
N GLN A 304 17.14 -25.00 -7.06
CA GLN A 304 16.43 -24.75 -8.31
C GLN A 304 17.31 -25.04 -9.52
N VAL A 305 18.60 -24.65 -9.48
CA VAL A 305 19.60 -25.00 -10.49
C VAL A 305 19.74 -26.52 -10.63
N ALA A 306 19.80 -27.26 -9.53
CA ALA A 306 19.89 -28.73 -9.56
C ALA A 306 18.63 -29.37 -10.15
N LEU A 307 17.45 -28.86 -9.82
CA LEU A 307 16.17 -29.31 -10.40
C LEU A 307 16.11 -29.05 -11.91
N GLU A 308 16.57 -27.90 -12.37
CA GLU A 308 16.63 -27.56 -13.80
C GLU A 308 17.57 -28.53 -14.56
N LYS A 309 18.77 -28.76 -14.01
CA LYS A 309 19.73 -29.74 -14.59
C LYS A 309 19.14 -31.15 -14.71
N SER A 310 18.24 -31.53 -13.83
CA SER A 310 17.52 -32.81 -13.88
C SER A 310 16.48 -32.90 -14.99
N ARG A 311 16.25 -31.84 -15.76
CA ARG A 311 15.25 -31.67 -16.82
C ARG A 311 13.79 -31.89 -16.39
N LYS A 312 13.52 -31.92 -15.09
CA LYS A 312 12.17 -32.01 -14.54
C LYS A 312 11.55 -30.63 -14.31
N LEU A 313 12.38 -29.62 -14.16
CA LEU A 313 12.00 -28.22 -14.07
C LEU A 313 12.28 -27.52 -15.40
N THR A 314 11.31 -26.76 -15.87
CA THR A 314 11.41 -25.87 -17.03
C THR A 314 11.34 -24.45 -16.58
N LYS A 315 12.43 -23.71 -16.73
CA LYS A 315 12.54 -22.28 -16.46
C LYS A 315 12.00 -21.47 -17.64
N PHE A 316 11.22 -20.42 -17.35
CA PHE A 316 10.74 -19.45 -18.34
C PHE A 316 11.63 -18.21 -18.33
N THR A 317 11.89 -17.66 -19.50
CA THR A 317 12.94 -16.63 -19.67
C THR A 317 12.43 -15.21 -19.75
N ASP A 318 11.13 -14.98 -20.06
CA ASP A 318 10.55 -13.64 -20.26
C ASP A 318 9.20 -13.51 -19.53
N VAL A 319 9.27 -13.36 -18.21
CA VAL A 319 8.10 -13.24 -17.34
C VAL A 319 8.18 -11.99 -16.49
N VAL A 320 7.07 -11.25 -16.47
CA VAL A 320 6.91 -10.07 -15.62
C VAL A 320 5.64 -10.20 -14.77
N THR A 321 5.69 -9.62 -13.59
CA THR A 321 4.49 -9.40 -12.78
C THR A 321 3.74 -8.16 -13.23
N CYS A 322 2.45 -8.07 -12.93
CA CYS A 322 1.62 -6.92 -13.32
C CYS A 322 1.75 -5.72 -12.36
N TRP A 323 2.18 -5.96 -11.11
CA TRP A 323 2.39 -4.97 -10.06
C TRP A 323 3.65 -5.29 -9.25
N ASN A 324 4.15 -4.33 -8.48
CA ASN A 324 5.28 -4.48 -7.56
C ASN A 324 4.85 -4.35 -6.08
N LEU A 325 3.58 -4.61 -5.79
CA LEU A 325 2.99 -4.61 -4.46
C LEU A 325 2.12 -5.84 -4.29
N THR A 326 2.35 -6.60 -3.23
CA THR A 326 1.74 -7.90 -2.97
C THR A 326 0.21 -7.89 -3.11
N SER A 327 -0.48 -6.95 -2.45
CA SER A 327 -1.94 -6.87 -2.51
C SER A 327 -2.49 -6.66 -3.92
N PHE A 328 -1.82 -5.85 -4.73
CA PHE A 328 -2.21 -5.59 -6.12
C PHE A 328 -1.88 -6.76 -7.06
N VAL A 329 -0.75 -7.43 -6.81
CA VAL A 329 -0.40 -8.64 -7.56
C VAL A 329 -1.45 -9.72 -7.32
N PHE A 330 -1.82 -9.96 -6.06
CA PHE A 330 -2.84 -10.98 -5.73
C PHE A 330 -4.21 -10.66 -6.35
N LYS A 331 -4.65 -9.41 -6.34
CA LYS A 331 -5.89 -8.97 -7.00
C LYS A 331 -5.92 -9.41 -8.47
N ASN A 332 -4.85 -9.16 -9.20
CA ASN A 332 -4.78 -9.45 -10.64
C ASN A 332 -4.36 -10.90 -10.93
N MET A 333 -3.48 -11.50 -10.11
CA MET A 333 -2.98 -12.86 -10.33
C MET A 333 -3.99 -13.94 -9.95
N LEU A 334 -4.91 -13.67 -9.02
CA LEU A 334 -5.93 -14.64 -8.63
C LEU A 334 -7.21 -14.52 -9.47
N SER A 335 -7.54 -13.31 -9.96
CA SER A 335 -8.72 -13.07 -10.79
C SER A 335 -8.58 -13.67 -12.18
N THR A 336 -9.69 -14.16 -12.75
CA THR A 336 -9.74 -14.56 -14.16
C THR A 336 -9.81 -13.35 -15.12
N HIS A 337 -9.87 -12.13 -14.61
CA HIS A 337 -9.70 -10.89 -15.36
C HIS A 337 -8.24 -10.70 -15.77
N VAL A 338 -8.00 -10.20 -16.96
CA VAL A 338 -6.67 -9.88 -17.47
C VAL A 338 -6.55 -8.37 -17.67
N VAL A 339 -5.42 -7.80 -17.27
CA VAL A 339 -5.15 -6.35 -17.36
C VAL A 339 -5.35 -5.86 -18.80
N GLY A 340 -6.18 -4.82 -18.96
CA GLY A 340 -6.57 -4.27 -20.26
C GLY A 340 -7.94 -4.76 -20.78
N GLU A 341 -8.56 -5.76 -20.14
CA GLU A 341 -9.93 -6.14 -20.43
C GLU A 341 -10.94 -5.17 -19.81
N LYS A 342 -12.19 -5.30 -20.26
CA LYS A 342 -13.30 -4.50 -19.73
C LYS A 342 -13.67 -4.97 -18.32
N GLY A 343 -13.94 -4.03 -17.43
CA GLY A 343 -14.32 -4.29 -16.05
C GLY A 343 -13.14 -4.21 -15.09
N GLU A 344 -13.40 -4.56 -13.85
CA GLU A 344 -12.43 -4.59 -12.75
C GLU A 344 -12.12 -6.06 -12.39
N TRP A 345 -10.96 -6.28 -11.79
CA TRP A 345 -10.55 -7.61 -11.33
C TRP A 345 -11.59 -8.28 -10.40
N CYS A 346 -12.34 -7.50 -9.62
CA CYS A 346 -13.37 -7.97 -8.68
C CYS A 346 -14.73 -8.28 -9.33
N ASP A 347 -14.90 -7.93 -10.61
CA ASP A 347 -16.09 -8.32 -11.37
C ASP A 347 -16.02 -9.76 -11.88
N TYR A 348 -14.86 -10.40 -11.72
CA TYR A 348 -14.56 -11.75 -12.21
C TYR A 348 -14.26 -12.69 -11.05
N PRO A 349 -14.57 -14.00 -11.20
CA PRO A 349 -14.24 -14.97 -10.17
C PRO A 349 -12.72 -15.12 -10.03
N LEU A 350 -12.31 -15.44 -8.80
CA LEU A 350 -10.93 -15.82 -8.53
C LEU A 350 -10.75 -17.32 -8.86
N PHE A 351 -9.58 -17.71 -9.40
CA PHE A 351 -9.39 -19.09 -9.83
C PHE A 351 -9.60 -20.13 -8.72
N PRO A 352 -9.30 -19.90 -7.41
CA PRO A 352 -9.57 -20.89 -6.38
C PRO A 352 -11.07 -21.25 -6.26
N GLU A 353 -11.96 -20.29 -6.45
CA GLU A 353 -13.41 -20.50 -6.45
C GLU A 353 -13.84 -21.38 -7.63
N VAL A 354 -13.26 -21.12 -8.81
CA VAL A 354 -13.51 -21.89 -10.03
C VAL A 354 -13.04 -23.34 -9.83
N PHE A 355 -11.86 -23.55 -9.23
CA PHE A 355 -11.33 -24.88 -8.92
C PHE A 355 -12.23 -25.65 -7.95
N ARG A 356 -12.68 -24.99 -6.87
CA ARG A 356 -13.63 -25.61 -5.93
C ARG A 356 -14.93 -26.01 -6.61
N LYS A 357 -15.49 -25.12 -7.41
CA LYS A 357 -16.71 -25.38 -8.17
C LYS A 357 -16.55 -26.53 -9.16
N ALA A 358 -15.35 -26.68 -9.73
CA ALA A 358 -14.99 -27.80 -10.62
C ALA A 358 -14.74 -29.12 -9.89
N GLY A 359 -14.72 -29.15 -8.56
CA GLY A 359 -14.53 -30.36 -7.75
C GLY A 359 -13.10 -30.64 -7.29
N TYR A 360 -12.15 -29.71 -7.49
CA TYR A 360 -10.85 -29.78 -6.85
C TYR A 360 -10.96 -29.49 -5.36
N ASN A 361 -10.16 -30.17 -4.54
CA ASN A 361 -9.93 -29.86 -3.16
C ASN A 361 -8.86 -28.75 -3.06
N VAL A 362 -9.24 -27.57 -2.60
CA VAL A 362 -8.37 -26.39 -2.61
C VAL A 362 -7.82 -26.12 -1.21
N THR A 363 -6.50 -26.19 -1.07
CA THR A 363 -5.77 -25.91 0.18
C THR A 363 -4.90 -24.67 0.01
N PHE A 364 -5.04 -23.65 0.85
CA PHE A 364 -4.22 -22.46 0.88
C PHE A 364 -3.43 -22.36 2.18
N ILE A 365 -2.10 -22.37 2.08
CA ILE A 365 -1.15 -22.38 3.18
C ILE A 365 -0.32 -21.10 3.06
N THR A 366 -0.49 -20.18 4.01
CA THR A 366 0.10 -18.85 3.89
C THR A 366 0.82 -18.44 5.17
N ASN A 367 1.88 -17.67 5.01
CA ASN A 367 2.60 -17.05 6.13
C ASN A 367 2.32 -15.56 6.28
N GLU A 368 1.30 -15.05 5.58
CA GLU A 368 0.98 -13.62 5.56
C GLU A 368 -0.52 -13.33 5.74
N PHE A 369 -1.39 -14.01 5.01
CA PHE A 369 -2.81 -13.68 4.93
C PHE A 369 -3.69 -14.73 5.62
N LEU A 370 -4.02 -14.54 6.89
CA LEU A 370 -4.97 -15.38 7.63
C LEU A 370 -6.14 -14.58 8.17
N PRO A 371 -7.39 -15.04 7.99
CA PRO A 371 -8.53 -14.46 8.67
C PRO A 371 -8.31 -14.51 10.19
N GLN A 372 -8.58 -13.41 10.88
CA GLN A 372 -8.47 -13.28 12.35
C GLN A 372 -7.04 -13.40 12.94
N ALA A 373 -5.99 -13.36 12.13
CA ALA A 373 -4.65 -13.27 12.68
C ALA A 373 -4.45 -11.91 13.38
N LYS A 374 -3.84 -11.92 14.58
CA LYS A 374 -3.55 -10.69 15.34
C LYS A 374 -2.61 -9.72 14.60
N GLU A 375 -1.81 -10.26 13.70
CA GLU A 375 -0.84 -9.54 12.88
C GLU A 375 -1.24 -9.56 11.39
N ALA A 376 -2.54 -9.54 11.10
CA ALA A 376 -3.02 -9.52 9.73
C ALA A 376 -2.45 -8.31 8.99
N VAL A 377 -1.79 -8.55 7.87
CA VAL A 377 -1.34 -7.48 6.98
C VAL A 377 -2.57 -6.87 6.33
N TYR A 378 -2.78 -5.59 6.61
CA TYR A 378 -3.80 -4.79 5.95
C TYR A 378 -3.14 -4.07 4.79
N ASP A 379 -3.72 -4.16 3.61
CA ASP A 379 -3.34 -3.30 2.53
C ASP A 379 -3.83 -1.86 2.78
N PHE A 380 -3.41 -0.96 1.91
CA PHE A 380 -3.76 0.44 1.99
C PHE A 380 -5.29 0.69 2.04
N SER A 381 -6.09 -0.19 1.46
CA SER A 381 -7.55 -0.11 1.38
C SER A 381 -8.30 -0.60 2.62
N GLY A 382 -7.58 -1.06 3.65
CA GLY A 382 -8.19 -1.37 4.96
C GLY A 382 -8.63 -2.80 5.17
N GLY A 383 -8.43 -3.69 4.21
CA GLY A 383 -8.74 -5.11 4.40
C GLY A 383 -8.44 -5.91 3.16
N PHE A 384 -7.40 -6.71 3.22
CA PHE A 384 -7.07 -7.57 2.10
C PHE A 384 -8.13 -8.67 1.97
N PHE A 385 -8.67 -8.86 0.77
CA PHE A 385 -9.79 -9.78 0.53
C PHE A 385 -9.51 -11.23 0.99
N LEU A 386 -8.25 -11.69 0.99
CA LEU A 386 -7.86 -13.01 1.49
C LEU A 386 -7.97 -13.16 3.02
N ASN A 387 -8.09 -12.05 3.74
CA ASN A 387 -8.37 -12.02 5.19
C ASN A 387 -9.88 -12.05 5.49
N ASN A 388 -10.74 -11.82 4.48
CA ASN A 388 -12.18 -11.86 4.66
C ASN A 388 -12.66 -13.30 4.94
N PRO A 389 -13.34 -13.57 6.07
CA PRO A 389 -13.73 -14.93 6.44
C PRO A 389 -14.75 -15.57 5.50
N GLU A 390 -15.65 -14.79 4.89
CA GLU A 390 -16.66 -15.26 3.96
C GLU A 390 -16.03 -15.66 2.63
N LEU A 391 -15.22 -14.78 2.02
CA LEU A 391 -14.46 -15.08 0.81
C LEU A 391 -13.51 -16.27 1.02
N SER A 392 -12.84 -16.33 2.17
CA SER A 392 -11.98 -17.46 2.50
C SER A 392 -12.71 -18.81 2.45
N LYS A 393 -13.96 -18.87 2.94
CA LYS A 393 -14.81 -20.09 2.88
C LYS A 393 -15.27 -20.40 1.45
N LEU A 394 -15.43 -19.40 0.60
CA LEU A 394 -15.81 -19.61 -0.80
C LEU A 394 -14.64 -20.11 -1.64
N GLN A 395 -13.41 -19.69 -1.30
CA GLN A 395 -12.19 -19.96 -2.07
C GLN A 395 -11.48 -21.25 -1.67
N PHE A 396 -11.44 -21.58 -0.36
CA PHE A 396 -10.57 -22.64 0.15
C PHE A 396 -11.34 -23.66 0.98
N ASP A 397 -11.04 -24.94 0.79
CA ASP A 397 -11.54 -26.02 1.62
C ASP A 397 -10.74 -26.12 2.93
N HIS A 398 -9.42 -25.90 2.85
CA HIS A 398 -8.51 -26.01 3.98
C HIS A 398 -7.50 -24.87 3.97
N ARG A 399 -7.13 -24.41 5.19
CA ARG A 399 -6.08 -23.40 5.42
C ARG A 399 -5.29 -23.75 6.69
N ASN A 400 -4.06 -23.25 6.79
CA ASN A 400 -3.36 -23.20 8.08
C ASN A 400 -4.04 -22.18 9.01
N THR A 401 -3.80 -22.32 10.31
CA THR A 401 -4.50 -21.56 11.37
C THR A 401 -3.59 -20.57 12.11
N GLN A 402 -2.29 -20.55 11.79
CA GLN A 402 -1.31 -19.68 12.44
C GLN A 402 -0.24 -19.22 11.44
N LEU A 403 0.32 -18.05 11.69
CA LEU A 403 1.49 -17.53 11.01
C LEU A 403 2.75 -18.00 11.73
N HIS A 404 3.86 -18.06 11.02
CA HIS A 404 5.15 -18.51 11.53
C HIS A 404 6.24 -17.46 11.25
N ASP A 405 7.26 -17.39 12.10
CA ASP A 405 8.41 -16.50 11.89
C ASP A 405 9.17 -16.83 10.60
N LEU A 406 9.18 -18.11 10.20
CA LEU A 406 9.87 -18.62 9.01
C LEU A 406 8.99 -19.61 8.26
N ASP A 407 9.18 -19.69 6.93
CA ASP A 407 8.38 -20.50 6.02
C ASP A 407 8.48 -22.03 6.24
N ASP A 408 9.47 -22.52 7.00
CA ASP A 408 9.51 -23.94 7.38
C ASP A 408 8.36 -24.34 8.31
N GLY A 409 7.71 -23.36 8.99
CA GLY A 409 6.49 -23.60 9.74
C GLY A 409 5.34 -24.06 8.85
N LEU A 410 5.19 -23.51 7.63
CA LEU A 410 4.18 -23.93 6.67
C LEU A 410 4.36 -25.38 6.22
N LEU A 411 5.61 -25.84 6.14
CA LEU A 411 5.92 -27.24 5.82
C LEU A 411 5.45 -28.18 6.93
N LYS A 412 5.55 -27.75 8.18
CA LYS A 412 5.02 -28.51 9.34
C LYS A 412 3.51 -28.54 9.31
N ASP A 413 2.84 -27.40 9.10
CA ASP A 413 1.39 -27.34 8.99
C ASP A 413 0.86 -28.30 7.90
N TYR A 414 1.56 -28.36 6.77
CA TYR A 414 1.24 -29.30 5.71
C TYR A 414 1.44 -30.74 6.14
N ASP A 415 2.61 -31.08 6.73
CA ASP A 415 2.97 -32.44 7.10
C ASP A 415 2.14 -32.98 8.27
N ASP A 416 1.82 -32.15 9.24
CA ASP A 416 1.13 -32.56 10.46
C ASP A 416 -0.39 -32.70 10.27
N SER A 417 -1.00 -31.87 9.43
CA SER A 417 -2.46 -31.86 9.27
C SER A 417 -2.94 -31.80 7.82
N LEU A 418 -2.50 -30.82 7.04
CA LEU A 418 -3.18 -30.47 5.77
C LEU A 418 -3.02 -31.52 4.68
N LYS A 419 -1.93 -32.28 4.66
CA LYS A 419 -1.76 -33.42 3.73
C LYS A 419 -2.84 -34.51 3.91
N ASN A 420 -3.43 -34.63 5.11
CA ASN A 420 -4.44 -35.64 5.41
C ASN A 420 -5.79 -35.32 4.76
N PHE A 421 -5.99 -34.06 4.33
CA PHE A 421 -7.20 -33.64 3.61
C PHE A 421 -7.07 -33.77 2.09
N GLN A 422 -5.94 -34.26 1.57
CA GLN A 422 -5.75 -34.51 0.13
C GLN A 422 -6.78 -35.51 -0.39
N LYS A 423 -7.33 -35.20 -1.56
CA LYS A 423 -8.29 -36.03 -2.30
C LYS A 423 -7.67 -36.52 -3.61
N GLU A 424 -8.50 -37.05 -4.50
CA GLU A 424 -8.05 -37.49 -5.83
C GLU A 424 -7.54 -36.32 -6.68
N HIS A 425 -8.21 -35.15 -6.60
CA HIS A 425 -7.87 -33.93 -7.33
C HIS A 425 -7.63 -32.77 -6.37
N ASN A 426 -6.44 -32.19 -6.42
CA ASN A 426 -6.00 -31.17 -5.47
C ASN A 426 -5.37 -29.97 -6.14
N LEU A 427 -5.72 -28.78 -5.64
CA LEU A 427 -4.96 -27.56 -5.83
C LEU A 427 -4.38 -27.16 -4.45
N THR A 428 -3.06 -27.19 -4.34
CA THR A 428 -2.37 -26.79 -3.10
C THR A 428 -1.57 -25.53 -3.37
N ILE A 429 -1.89 -24.45 -2.67
CA ILE A 429 -1.22 -23.14 -2.81
C ILE A 429 -0.38 -22.89 -1.56
N PHE A 430 0.93 -22.72 -1.73
CA PHE A 430 1.84 -22.24 -0.70
C PHE A 430 2.15 -20.77 -0.98
N HIS A 431 1.87 -19.90 -0.03
CA HIS A 431 2.25 -18.50 -0.07
C HIS A 431 3.29 -18.24 1.01
N LEU A 432 4.50 -17.92 0.58
CA LEU A 432 5.69 -17.81 1.42
C LEU A 432 5.91 -16.35 1.80
N MET A 433 6.44 -16.11 3.00
CA MET A 433 6.98 -14.81 3.41
C MET A 433 8.29 -14.46 2.66
N GLY A 434 8.96 -15.44 2.11
CA GLY A 434 10.10 -15.30 1.21
C GLY A 434 11.14 -14.29 1.63
N GLN A 435 11.39 -13.31 0.76
CA GLN A 435 12.37 -12.24 0.92
C GLN A 435 11.74 -10.91 1.36
N HIS A 436 10.54 -10.92 1.95
CA HIS A 436 9.89 -9.69 2.45
C HIS A 436 10.82 -8.85 3.32
N VAL A 437 10.69 -7.54 3.28
CA VAL A 437 11.49 -6.56 4.02
C VAL A 437 11.74 -6.97 5.49
N ASN A 438 12.86 -6.53 6.09
CA ASN A 438 13.54 -7.10 7.25
C ASN A 438 14.22 -8.44 6.94
N TYR A 439 14.91 -8.51 5.82
CA TYR A 439 15.56 -9.69 5.25
C TYR A 439 16.35 -10.53 6.27
N LYS A 440 16.98 -9.88 7.29
CA LYS A 440 17.69 -10.58 8.37
C LYS A 440 16.79 -11.53 9.17
N GLN A 441 15.49 -11.28 9.22
CA GLN A 441 14.51 -12.10 9.93
C GLN A 441 13.94 -13.24 9.06
N ARG A 442 14.30 -13.30 7.77
CA ARG A 442 13.74 -14.25 6.80
C ARG A 442 14.56 -15.53 6.67
N TYR A 443 15.60 -15.70 7.45
CA TYR A 443 16.44 -16.90 7.47
C TYR A 443 17.08 -17.13 8.85
N ARG A 444 17.50 -18.36 9.11
CA ARG A 444 18.21 -18.70 10.35
C ARG A 444 19.67 -18.23 10.26
N THR A 445 20.14 -17.42 11.18
CA THR A 445 21.51 -16.89 11.19
C THR A 445 22.58 -17.99 11.05
N LYS A 446 22.35 -19.16 11.63
CA LYS A 446 23.25 -20.33 11.53
C LYS A 446 23.36 -20.90 10.09
N GLN A 447 22.44 -20.56 9.21
CA GLN A 447 22.40 -21.01 7.81
C GLN A 447 22.91 -19.94 6.84
N ALA A 448 23.35 -18.79 7.34
CA ALA A 448 23.92 -17.73 6.51
C ALA A 448 25.19 -18.23 5.77
N ARG A 449 25.30 -17.90 4.50
CA ARG A 449 26.48 -18.19 3.66
C ARG A 449 27.12 -16.95 3.07
N PHE A 450 26.43 -15.82 3.07
CA PHE A 450 26.89 -14.57 2.48
C PHE A 450 27.06 -13.51 3.58
N TRP A 451 28.16 -12.75 3.47
CA TRP A 451 28.53 -11.66 4.37
C TRP A 451 28.88 -10.42 3.53
N ALA A 452 29.05 -9.27 4.15
CA ALA A 452 29.45 -8.03 3.46
C ALA A 452 30.75 -8.23 2.64
N SER A 453 31.72 -8.98 3.18
CA SER A 453 32.98 -9.31 2.48
C SER A 453 32.80 -10.15 1.21
N SER A 454 31.70 -10.88 1.06
CA SER A 454 31.41 -11.68 -0.14
C SER A 454 31.17 -10.82 -1.39
N TYR A 455 30.98 -9.51 -1.21
CA TYR A 455 30.64 -8.54 -2.28
C TYR A 455 31.74 -7.52 -2.56
N GLU A 456 32.88 -7.53 -1.84
CA GLU A 456 33.91 -6.52 -1.97
C GLU A 456 34.46 -6.40 -3.39
N ASP A 457 34.75 -7.53 -4.04
CA ASP A 457 35.25 -7.56 -5.41
C ASP A 457 34.14 -7.48 -6.47
N LYS A 458 32.91 -7.87 -6.13
CA LYS A 458 31.78 -7.99 -7.08
C LYS A 458 30.90 -6.76 -7.13
N ARG A 459 30.78 -6.05 -6.01
CA ARG A 459 30.01 -4.82 -5.84
C ARG A 459 30.85 -3.79 -5.06
N PRO A 460 32.03 -3.38 -5.62
CA PRO A 460 32.95 -2.45 -4.96
C PRO A 460 32.35 -1.06 -4.74
N GLU A 461 31.37 -0.67 -5.56
CA GLU A 461 30.65 0.60 -5.47
C GLU A 461 29.77 0.72 -4.21
N LEU A 462 29.38 -0.39 -3.59
CA LEU A 462 28.54 -0.38 -2.41
C LEU A 462 29.36 -0.13 -1.13
N THR A 463 28.77 0.60 -0.21
CA THR A 463 29.31 0.75 1.16
C THR A 463 29.22 -0.59 1.92
N ASN A 464 30.01 -0.73 2.99
CA ASN A 464 29.95 -1.93 3.83
C ASN A 464 28.55 -2.18 4.43
N ALA A 465 27.81 -1.11 4.78
CA ALA A 465 26.43 -1.22 5.28
C ALA A 465 25.47 -1.73 4.19
N GLN A 466 25.60 -1.27 2.95
CA GLN A 466 24.82 -1.73 1.82
C GLN A 466 25.13 -3.18 1.46
N ARG A 467 26.43 -3.56 1.40
CA ARG A 467 26.85 -4.97 1.21
C ARG A 467 26.32 -5.89 2.30
N LYS A 468 26.28 -5.43 3.55
CA LYS A 468 25.68 -6.18 4.66
C LYS A 468 24.19 -6.38 4.46
N MET A 469 23.46 -5.34 4.02
CA MET A 469 22.02 -5.45 3.75
C MET A 469 21.76 -6.40 2.58
N LEU A 470 22.51 -6.27 1.48
CA LEU A 470 22.46 -7.18 0.33
C LEU A 470 22.74 -8.64 0.75
N SER A 471 23.71 -8.87 1.65
CA SER A 471 23.98 -10.21 2.16
C SER A 471 22.80 -10.81 2.93
N HIS A 472 22.01 -9.99 3.62
CA HIS A 472 20.78 -10.46 4.28
C HIS A 472 19.71 -10.87 3.27
N TYR A 473 19.55 -10.10 2.19
CA TYR A 473 18.61 -10.43 1.11
C TYR A 473 19.01 -11.75 0.42
N ASP A 474 20.28 -11.92 0.05
CA ASP A 474 20.76 -13.12 -0.62
C ASP A 474 20.73 -14.36 0.31
N ASN A 475 20.97 -14.21 1.62
CA ASN A 475 20.77 -15.29 2.58
C ASN A 475 19.29 -15.66 2.74
N ALA A 476 18.38 -14.71 2.71
CA ALA A 476 16.93 -14.96 2.68
C ALA A 476 16.53 -15.73 1.42
N THR A 477 17.08 -15.35 0.25
CA THR A 477 16.89 -16.06 -1.02
C THR A 477 17.38 -17.50 -0.97
N LEU A 478 18.59 -17.72 -0.45
CA LEU A 478 19.15 -19.07 -0.28
C LEU A 478 18.31 -19.95 0.67
N TYR A 479 17.80 -19.35 1.75
CA TYR A 479 16.91 -20.06 2.67
C TYR A 479 15.59 -20.43 1.98
N ASN A 480 15.00 -19.48 1.24
CA ASN A 480 13.76 -19.69 0.49
C ASN A 480 13.92 -20.76 -0.61
N ASP A 481 15.08 -20.80 -1.29
CA ASP A 481 15.41 -21.88 -2.24
C ASP A 481 15.31 -23.27 -1.59
N SER A 482 15.77 -23.40 -0.34
CA SER A 482 15.66 -24.65 0.41
C SER A 482 14.21 -25.02 0.77
N ILE A 483 13.36 -24.03 1.09
CA ILE A 483 11.94 -24.22 1.39
C ILE A 483 11.21 -24.69 0.12
N VAL A 484 11.42 -24.01 -1.00
CA VAL A 484 10.84 -24.33 -2.30
C VAL A 484 11.22 -25.76 -2.73
N ALA A 485 12.50 -26.14 -2.59
CA ALA A 485 12.94 -27.51 -2.89
C ALA A 485 12.27 -28.56 -2.00
N GLN A 486 12.05 -28.24 -0.72
CA GLN A 486 11.35 -29.12 0.19
C GLN A 486 9.86 -29.29 -0.13
N ILE A 487 9.20 -28.22 -0.64
CA ILE A 487 7.83 -28.33 -1.17
C ILE A 487 7.83 -29.27 -2.38
N VAL A 488 8.68 -29.04 -3.38
CA VAL A 488 8.79 -29.91 -4.56
C VAL A 488 9.02 -31.38 -4.17
N LYS A 489 9.87 -31.64 -3.17
CA LYS A 489 10.17 -32.99 -2.68
C LYS A 489 8.92 -33.72 -2.15
N ARG A 490 7.96 -33.01 -1.52
CA ARG A 490 6.72 -33.61 -1.00
C ARG A 490 5.82 -34.15 -2.10
N PHE A 491 5.86 -33.54 -3.29
CA PHE A 491 5.02 -33.91 -4.41
C PHE A 491 5.75 -34.74 -5.49
N GLN A 492 7.06 -34.96 -5.37
CA GLN A 492 7.86 -35.63 -6.40
C GLN A 492 7.45 -37.06 -6.73
N LYS A 493 6.80 -37.78 -5.80
CA LYS A 493 6.31 -39.16 -5.99
C LYS A 493 4.87 -39.23 -6.48
N GLN A 494 4.14 -38.10 -6.40
CA GLN A 494 2.76 -38.01 -6.84
C GLN A 494 2.68 -37.73 -8.35
N ASP A 495 1.50 -37.89 -8.94
CA ASP A 495 1.19 -37.36 -10.26
C ASP A 495 0.91 -35.85 -10.10
N ALA A 496 1.97 -35.05 -10.16
CA ALA A 496 1.92 -33.66 -9.75
C ALA A 496 2.74 -32.73 -10.65
N ILE A 497 2.18 -31.54 -10.84
CA ILE A 497 2.84 -30.39 -11.44
C ILE A 497 2.99 -29.29 -10.38
N VAL A 498 4.19 -28.69 -10.28
CA VAL A 498 4.50 -27.61 -9.35
C VAL A 498 4.89 -26.37 -10.12
N ILE A 499 4.22 -25.28 -9.86
CA ILE A 499 4.43 -23.98 -10.49
C ILE A 499 4.97 -23.05 -9.40
N TYR A 500 6.05 -22.32 -9.70
CA TYR A 500 6.64 -21.32 -8.82
C TYR A 500 6.75 -19.98 -9.52
N LEU A 501 6.35 -18.95 -8.81
CA LEU A 501 6.65 -17.55 -9.10
C LEU A 501 6.59 -16.76 -7.79
N PRO A 502 7.42 -15.73 -7.61
CA PRO A 502 7.17 -14.72 -6.60
C PRO A 502 6.07 -13.76 -7.08
N ASP A 503 5.52 -13.00 -6.15
CA ASP A 503 4.55 -11.97 -6.45
C ASP A 503 5.18 -10.80 -7.23
N HIS A 504 6.32 -10.30 -6.81
CA HIS A 504 7.09 -9.25 -7.49
C HIS A 504 8.59 -9.38 -7.21
N GLY A 505 9.38 -8.55 -7.92
CA GLY A 505 10.81 -8.40 -7.68
C GLY A 505 11.13 -7.40 -6.57
N GLU A 506 12.42 -7.17 -6.39
CA GLU A 506 12.97 -6.26 -5.38
C GLU A 506 14.20 -5.58 -5.96
N GLU A 507 14.34 -4.27 -5.80
CA GLU A 507 15.56 -3.54 -6.15
C GLU A 507 16.58 -3.69 -5.01
N CYS A 508 17.85 -3.99 -5.33
CA CYS A 508 18.90 -4.26 -4.37
C CYS A 508 20.18 -3.47 -4.68
N TYR A 509 20.08 -2.15 -4.69
CA TYR A 509 21.19 -1.21 -4.99
C TYR A 509 21.71 -1.25 -6.42
N GLU A 510 20.91 -1.66 -7.40
CA GLU A 510 21.31 -1.69 -8.80
C GLU A 510 21.57 -0.29 -9.34
N GLU A 511 22.42 -0.20 -10.37
CA GLU A 511 22.76 1.01 -11.13
C GLU A 511 23.16 2.22 -10.26
N ASN A 512 23.74 2.00 -9.08
CA ASN A 512 24.14 3.03 -8.11
C ASN A 512 22.96 3.91 -7.60
N ARG A 513 21.74 3.40 -7.65
CA ARG A 513 20.55 4.14 -7.17
C ARG A 513 20.51 4.28 -5.63
N GLY A 514 21.35 3.52 -4.91
CA GLY A 514 21.49 3.64 -3.46
C GLY A 514 20.29 3.18 -2.65
N PHE A 515 19.36 2.46 -3.28
CA PHE A 515 18.09 2.01 -2.73
C PHE A 515 18.02 0.47 -2.68
N ILE A 516 17.41 -0.06 -1.65
CA ILE A 516 16.99 -1.45 -1.54
C ILE A 516 15.56 -1.47 -0.99
N CYS A 517 14.67 -2.07 -1.65
CA CYS A 517 13.25 -2.32 -1.42
C CYS A 517 12.45 -2.08 -2.73
N ARG A 518 11.15 -1.85 -2.61
CA ARG A 518 10.25 -1.52 -3.73
C ARG A 518 10.02 -0.02 -3.82
N ASN A 519 10.01 0.48 -5.04
CA ASN A 519 9.63 1.86 -5.30
C ASN A 519 8.12 1.93 -5.59
N HIS A 520 7.41 2.65 -4.73
CA HIS A 520 5.95 2.80 -4.84
C HIS A 520 5.50 3.86 -5.87
N SER A 521 6.42 4.43 -6.67
CA SER A 521 6.08 5.44 -7.68
C SER A 521 5.05 4.95 -8.69
N ALA A 522 4.13 5.82 -9.07
CA ALA A 522 3.22 5.60 -10.20
C ALA A 522 3.96 5.71 -11.55
N GLU A 523 5.02 6.51 -11.60
CA GLU A 523 5.88 6.62 -12.77
C GLU A 523 6.84 5.43 -12.82
N ILE A 524 6.78 4.67 -13.91
CA ILE A 524 7.62 3.48 -14.12
C ILE A 524 8.69 3.83 -15.15
N ASP A 525 9.94 3.91 -14.69
CA ASP A 525 11.12 3.95 -15.55
C ASP A 525 11.64 2.54 -15.86
N TRP A 526 12.64 2.43 -16.74
CA TRP A 526 13.19 1.12 -17.10
C TRP A 526 13.85 0.40 -15.91
N PRO A 527 14.69 1.01 -15.06
CA PRO A 527 15.24 0.32 -13.92
C PRO A 527 14.17 -0.26 -12.99
N LEU A 528 13.13 0.51 -12.70
CA LEU A 528 12.01 0.03 -11.88
C LEU A 528 11.33 -1.17 -12.54
N ALA A 529 11.00 -1.08 -13.85
CA ALA A 529 10.38 -2.17 -14.59
C ALA A 529 11.26 -3.43 -14.64
N HIS A 530 12.58 -3.25 -14.78
CA HIS A 530 13.56 -4.32 -14.89
C HIS A 530 13.79 -5.06 -13.58
N TYR A 531 13.98 -4.35 -12.47
CA TYR A 531 14.35 -4.99 -11.20
C TYR A 531 13.16 -5.41 -10.34
N GLU A 532 12.05 -4.70 -10.41
CA GLU A 532 10.92 -4.98 -9.55
C GLU A 532 9.77 -5.76 -10.23
N PHE A 533 9.75 -5.84 -11.58
CA PHE A 533 8.70 -6.57 -12.30
C PHE A 533 9.19 -7.84 -12.99
N GLU A 534 10.48 -7.97 -13.33
CA GLU A 534 11.01 -9.21 -13.88
C GLU A 534 11.25 -10.23 -12.78
N ILE A 535 10.52 -11.35 -12.85
CA ILE A 535 10.51 -12.37 -11.81
C ILE A 535 10.94 -13.75 -12.35
N PRO A 536 11.54 -14.60 -11.50
CA PRO A 536 11.71 -16.01 -11.84
C PRO A 536 10.35 -16.70 -11.93
N PHE A 537 10.19 -17.51 -12.97
CA PHE A 537 9.01 -18.36 -13.18
C PHE A 537 9.45 -19.70 -13.74
N TRP A 538 8.98 -20.78 -13.12
CA TRP A 538 9.26 -22.11 -13.60
C TRP A 538 8.15 -23.12 -13.28
N ILE A 539 8.12 -24.21 -14.04
CA ILE A 539 7.21 -25.32 -13.87
C ILE A 539 8.00 -26.61 -13.71
N TYR A 540 7.78 -27.32 -12.60
CA TYR A 540 8.32 -28.63 -12.32
C TYR A 540 7.24 -29.69 -12.57
N CYS A 541 7.60 -30.77 -13.30
CA CYS A 541 6.76 -31.94 -13.52
C CYS A 541 7.39 -33.15 -12.81
N SER A 542 6.62 -33.81 -11.95
CA SER A 542 7.10 -35.05 -11.32
C SER A 542 7.37 -36.15 -12.35
N PRO A 543 8.22 -37.14 -12.05
CA PRO A 543 8.45 -38.26 -12.98
C PRO A 543 7.17 -39.02 -13.39
N LYS A 544 6.20 -39.11 -12.45
CA LYS A 544 4.91 -39.72 -12.74
C LYS A 544 4.07 -38.85 -13.67
N TYR A 545 4.07 -37.55 -13.43
CA TYR A 545 3.36 -36.57 -14.27
C TYR A 545 3.92 -36.56 -15.71
N ILE A 546 5.25 -36.58 -15.88
CA ILE A 546 5.88 -36.61 -17.21
C ILE A 546 5.47 -37.88 -17.99
N ARG A 547 5.34 -39.03 -17.32
CA ARG A 547 4.91 -40.27 -17.98
C ARG A 547 3.45 -40.22 -18.40
N ASN A 548 2.59 -39.67 -17.54
CA ASN A 548 1.14 -39.67 -17.74
C ASN A 548 0.66 -38.54 -18.66
N HIS A 549 1.38 -37.39 -18.65
CA HIS A 549 0.96 -36.15 -19.32
C HIS A 549 2.05 -35.62 -20.25
N ARG A 550 2.55 -36.50 -21.16
CA ARG A 550 3.68 -36.20 -22.07
C ARG A 550 3.43 -34.96 -22.93
N ASP A 551 2.19 -34.77 -23.36
CA ASP A 551 1.84 -33.68 -24.27
C ASP A 551 1.89 -32.33 -23.54
N ILE A 552 1.39 -32.24 -22.31
CA ILE A 552 1.51 -31.05 -21.46
C ILE A 552 2.98 -30.74 -21.18
N TYR A 553 3.76 -31.75 -20.81
CA TYR A 553 5.20 -31.57 -20.59
C TYR A 553 5.91 -31.02 -21.84
N ARG A 554 5.57 -31.48 -23.03
CA ARG A 554 6.12 -30.95 -24.29
C ARG A 554 5.68 -29.52 -24.55
N GLN A 555 4.40 -29.16 -24.28
CA GLN A 555 3.89 -27.82 -24.41
C GLN A 555 4.63 -26.86 -23.47
N ILE A 556 4.83 -27.24 -22.20
CA ILE A 556 5.60 -26.45 -21.21
C ILE A 556 7.02 -26.19 -21.74
N ARG A 557 7.70 -27.22 -22.25
CA ARG A 557 9.05 -27.09 -22.79
C ARG A 557 9.14 -26.16 -24.00
N LYS A 558 8.09 -26.15 -24.85
CA LYS A 558 8.02 -25.28 -26.04
C LYS A 558 7.69 -23.82 -25.65
N ALA A 559 6.96 -23.61 -24.59
CA ALA A 559 6.51 -22.29 -24.16
C ALA A 559 7.55 -21.49 -23.36
N LYS A 560 8.67 -22.09 -22.96
CA LYS A 560 9.63 -21.55 -21.99
C LYS A 560 10.21 -20.16 -22.34
N ASP A 561 10.27 -19.82 -23.61
CA ASP A 561 10.85 -18.55 -24.10
C ASP A 561 9.77 -17.54 -24.55
N LYS A 562 8.48 -17.87 -24.38
CA LYS A 562 7.37 -16.97 -24.69
C LYS A 562 7.25 -15.86 -23.65
N ARG A 563 6.80 -14.70 -24.09
CA ARG A 563 6.48 -13.55 -23.23
C ARG A 563 5.26 -13.87 -22.37
N PHE A 564 5.34 -13.59 -21.06
CA PHE A 564 4.23 -13.84 -20.13
C PHE A 564 4.12 -12.75 -19.10
N MET A 565 2.90 -12.47 -18.65
CA MET A 565 2.60 -11.62 -17.50
C MET A 565 1.66 -12.36 -16.54
N THR A 566 1.87 -12.16 -15.23
CA THR A 566 1.26 -13.00 -14.17
C THR A 566 -0.24 -12.85 -14.02
N ASP A 567 -0.85 -11.81 -14.56
CA ASP A 567 -2.31 -11.63 -14.63
C ASP A 567 -3.00 -12.71 -15.47
N ALA A 568 -2.27 -13.39 -16.34
CA ALA A 568 -2.76 -14.51 -17.15
C ALA A 568 -2.57 -15.89 -16.48
N LEU A 569 -2.00 -15.95 -15.27
CA LEU A 569 -1.78 -17.20 -14.54
C LEU A 569 -3.05 -18.05 -14.35
N PRO A 570 -4.24 -17.49 -14.05
CA PRO A 570 -5.47 -18.26 -13.91
C PRO A 570 -5.79 -19.08 -15.17
N HIS A 571 -5.57 -18.53 -16.36
CA HIS A 571 -5.85 -19.24 -17.61
C HIS A 571 -4.91 -20.43 -17.84
N LEU A 572 -3.64 -20.32 -17.43
CA LEU A 572 -2.71 -21.45 -17.42
C LEU A 572 -3.19 -22.55 -16.43
N LEU A 573 -3.58 -22.15 -15.22
CA LEU A 573 -4.03 -23.08 -14.17
C LEU A 573 -5.32 -23.81 -14.57
N LEU A 574 -6.31 -23.09 -15.10
CA LEU A 574 -7.58 -23.65 -15.60
C LEU A 574 -7.33 -24.67 -16.71
N TYR A 575 -6.44 -24.35 -17.65
CA TYR A 575 -6.04 -25.29 -18.71
C TYR A 575 -5.36 -26.54 -18.16
N LEU A 576 -4.42 -26.39 -17.22
CA LEU A 576 -3.74 -27.52 -16.59
C LEU A 576 -4.69 -28.42 -15.81
N ALA A 577 -5.70 -27.84 -15.19
CA ALA A 577 -6.76 -28.58 -14.51
C ALA A 577 -7.75 -29.26 -15.49
N GLY A 578 -7.86 -28.74 -16.70
CA GLY A 578 -8.86 -29.15 -17.66
C GLY A 578 -10.25 -28.65 -17.30
N ILE A 579 -10.33 -27.44 -16.73
CA ILE A 579 -11.57 -26.76 -16.35
C ILE A 579 -12.03 -25.91 -17.54
N GLU A 580 -13.26 -26.15 -17.99
CA GLU A 580 -13.95 -25.32 -18.97
C GLU A 580 -14.95 -24.42 -18.25
N THR A 581 -14.83 -23.12 -18.47
CA THR A 581 -15.65 -22.09 -17.83
C THR A 581 -15.77 -20.88 -18.76
N PRO A 582 -16.87 -20.10 -18.73
CA PRO A 582 -17.02 -18.92 -19.57
C PRO A 582 -15.92 -17.86 -19.37
N THR A 583 -15.24 -17.86 -18.23
CA THR A 583 -14.16 -16.91 -17.94
C THR A 583 -12.80 -17.37 -18.41
N TYR A 584 -12.64 -18.63 -18.86
CA TYR A 584 -11.41 -19.11 -19.47
C TYR A 584 -11.26 -18.57 -20.90
N LYS A 585 -10.08 -18.05 -21.22
CA LYS A 585 -9.73 -17.54 -22.55
C LYS A 585 -8.42 -18.16 -23.01
N GLU A 586 -8.49 -18.81 -24.16
CA GLU A 586 -7.37 -19.58 -24.73
C GLU A 586 -6.20 -18.69 -25.14
N GLU A 587 -6.49 -17.45 -25.57
CA GLU A 587 -5.50 -16.44 -25.95
C GLU A 587 -4.60 -15.98 -24.80
N TYR A 588 -4.98 -16.22 -23.54
CA TYR A 588 -4.16 -15.92 -22.36
C TYR A 588 -3.42 -17.12 -21.80
N ASN A 589 -3.69 -18.32 -22.32
CA ASN A 589 -2.98 -19.51 -21.90
C ASN A 589 -1.68 -19.69 -22.67
N ILE A 590 -0.53 -19.48 -22.00
CA ILE A 590 0.82 -19.58 -22.59
C ILE A 590 1.12 -20.93 -23.28
N LEU A 591 0.43 -22.01 -22.89
CA LEU A 591 0.60 -23.33 -23.48
C LEU A 591 -0.24 -23.51 -24.74
N SER A 592 -1.22 -22.67 -25.00
CA SER A 592 -2.09 -22.76 -26.18
C SER A 592 -1.35 -22.39 -27.48
N LEU A 593 -1.83 -22.95 -28.58
CA LEU A 593 -1.44 -22.53 -29.92
C LEU A 593 -2.04 -21.17 -30.32
N LYS A 594 -3.14 -20.75 -29.67
CA LYS A 594 -3.80 -19.47 -29.89
C LYS A 594 -3.34 -18.38 -28.91
N TYR A 595 -2.30 -18.68 -28.11
CA TYR A 595 -1.76 -17.71 -27.17
C TYR A 595 -1.34 -16.43 -27.88
N ASP A 596 -1.88 -15.29 -27.43
CA ASP A 596 -1.51 -13.97 -27.93
C ASP A 596 -0.21 -13.50 -27.26
N GLU A 597 0.92 -13.86 -27.87
CA GLU A 597 2.24 -13.45 -27.40
C GLU A 597 2.50 -11.95 -27.60
N MET A 598 1.73 -11.29 -28.46
CA MET A 598 1.88 -9.85 -28.76
C MET A 598 1.04 -8.96 -27.83
N ARG A 599 0.24 -9.53 -26.94
CA ARG A 599 -0.52 -8.78 -25.95
C ARG A 599 0.39 -7.81 -25.19
N PRO A 600 0.05 -6.51 -25.09
CA PRO A 600 0.80 -5.55 -24.30
C PRO A 600 0.88 -5.99 -22.82
N ARG A 601 2.07 -5.93 -22.24
CA ARG A 601 2.29 -6.19 -20.81
C ARG A 601 2.26 -4.88 -20.05
N ILE A 602 1.07 -4.51 -19.58
CA ILE A 602 0.81 -3.21 -18.93
C ILE A 602 1.05 -3.32 -17.43
N LEU A 603 2.09 -2.65 -16.96
CA LEU A 603 2.47 -2.56 -15.55
C LEU A 603 1.67 -1.47 -14.86
N LYS A 604 1.11 -1.75 -13.66
CA LYS A 604 0.33 -0.81 -12.84
C LYS A 604 -0.77 -0.07 -13.63
N ASN A 605 -1.40 -0.72 -14.60
CA ASN A 605 -2.40 -0.14 -15.50
C ASN A 605 -1.92 1.14 -16.23
N SER A 606 -0.62 1.41 -16.33
CA SER A 606 -0.08 2.68 -16.84
C SER A 606 1.03 2.52 -17.86
N ALA A 607 2.04 1.68 -17.64
CA ALA A 607 3.23 1.60 -18.47
C ALA A 607 3.33 0.27 -19.23
N ASP A 608 3.64 0.35 -20.52
CA ASP A 608 3.88 -0.83 -21.37
C ASP A 608 5.35 -1.27 -21.17
N TYR A 609 5.53 -2.43 -20.51
CA TYR A 609 6.85 -3.00 -20.24
C TYR A 609 7.69 -3.19 -21.50
N ASP A 610 7.08 -3.68 -22.57
CA ASP A 610 7.82 -3.99 -23.80
C ASP A 610 8.32 -2.72 -24.50
N LYS A 611 7.54 -1.66 -24.48
CA LYS A 611 7.98 -0.35 -24.98
C LYS A 611 9.11 0.23 -24.14
N LEU A 612 9.05 0.11 -22.82
CA LEU A 612 10.15 0.56 -21.94
C LEU A 612 11.43 -0.21 -22.23
N ARG A 613 11.34 -1.54 -22.37
CA ARG A 613 12.47 -2.41 -22.72
C ARG A 613 13.08 -2.04 -24.08
N ASP A 614 12.25 -1.92 -25.09
CA ASP A 614 12.70 -1.65 -26.46
C ASP A 614 13.37 -0.27 -26.55
N ALA A 615 12.80 0.75 -25.90
CA ALA A 615 13.40 2.10 -25.81
C ALA A 615 14.77 2.07 -25.11
N HIS A 616 14.92 1.28 -24.05
CA HIS A 616 16.19 1.11 -23.35
C HIS A 616 17.24 0.41 -24.24
N LEU A 617 16.86 -0.65 -24.93
CA LEU A 617 17.75 -1.38 -25.86
C LEU A 617 18.21 -0.49 -27.01
N GLU A 618 17.34 0.34 -27.57
CA GLU A 618 17.71 1.32 -28.59
C GLU A 618 18.72 2.36 -28.07
N LYS A 619 18.53 2.82 -26.82
CA LYS A 619 19.46 3.76 -26.19
C LYS A 619 20.86 3.15 -26.07
N ILE A 620 20.96 1.91 -25.59
CA ILE A 620 22.24 1.18 -25.51
C ILE A 620 22.91 1.07 -26.88
N LYS A 621 22.19 0.64 -27.91
CA LYS A 621 22.72 0.52 -29.28
C LYS A 621 23.26 1.85 -29.80
N LYS A 622 22.55 2.95 -29.55
CA LYS A 622 22.99 4.30 -29.94
C LYS A 622 24.26 4.73 -29.19
N GLU A 623 24.40 4.40 -27.92
CA GLU A 623 25.57 4.70 -27.11
C GLU A 623 26.81 3.88 -27.56
N GLU A 624 26.63 2.60 -27.83
CA GLU A 624 27.69 1.72 -28.36
C GLU A 624 28.17 2.21 -29.73
N SER A 625 27.26 2.54 -30.64
CA SER A 625 27.60 3.10 -31.94
C SER A 625 28.40 4.40 -31.82
N LYS A 626 28.05 5.28 -30.90
CA LYS A 626 28.80 6.52 -30.62
C LYS A 626 30.21 6.23 -30.08
N LYS A 627 30.37 5.21 -29.23
CA LYS A 627 31.67 4.79 -28.68
C LYS A 627 32.58 4.22 -29.79
N VAL A 628 32.05 3.43 -30.73
CA VAL A 628 32.78 2.91 -31.89
C VAL A 628 33.25 4.03 -32.79
N ILE A 629 32.37 4.94 -33.19
CA ILE A 629 32.73 6.13 -34.04
C ILE A 629 33.80 7.00 -33.37
N LYS A 630 33.69 7.17 -32.02
CA LYS A 630 34.70 7.97 -31.28
C LYS A 630 36.05 7.27 -31.19
N LYS A 631 36.08 5.94 -31.17
CA LYS A 631 37.31 5.16 -31.19
C LYS A 631 37.97 5.18 -32.57
N GLU A 632 37.19 5.07 -33.67
CA GLU A 632 37.66 5.17 -35.05
C GLU A 632 38.21 6.58 -35.38
N ARG A 633 37.68 7.65 -34.79
CA ARG A 633 38.20 9.02 -34.95
C ARG A 633 39.45 9.32 -34.14
N ARG A 634 39.85 8.44 -33.21
CA ARG A 634 41.06 8.61 -32.38
C ARG A 634 42.24 7.76 -32.88
N ASN A 635 42.00 6.81 -33.77
CA ASN A 635 43.02 6.08 -34.53
C ASN A 635 43.20 6.70 -35.94
#